data_9624cb4714ded41a5b3f585a114343d1
#
_entry.id   9624cb4714ded41a5b3f585a114343d1
#
_cell.length_a   1.000
_cell.length_b   1.000
_cell.length_c   1.000
_cell.angle_alpha   90.00
_cell.angle_beta   90.00
_cell.angle_gamma   90.00
#
_symmetry.space_group_name_H-M   'P 1'
#
loop_
_entity.id
_entity.type
_entity.pdbx_description
1 polymer ?
#
loop_
_entity_poly.entity_id
_entity_poly.type
_entity_poly.pdbx_seq_one_letter_code
_entity_poly.pdbx_strand_id
1 'polypeptide(L)'
;MTANDLLALLNSKGIALSVKGDNLAITGDEKVLEDPGLLALLRANKPALIDLIKDGHGTVGGAVRVPPNRIPADAERIAPEQLTLVRLDQGEIDALVARVDGGAANVQDIYPLVPMQEGMLFHHLLSQQGDAYLESYLLAFRTRERLDRFLSALQQVIDRHDILRTAFFWEGLPHSVQVVQRRATLPLNVVELDPRDGDVGQQLEARYDPRSHRIDVGRAPLMQVHAAHDAAGGRWLVRLLSHHLAVDHTTLERVIEEARAIEQGRAEDLPRPEPFRNFVAQARLGVSEADHEAYFRAKLGDIDEPTAPFGLLSVQGDGREIAEAARTLKPELSGALRGHARRLGVSAASMMHVAWGLVLSRTTGRQDVVFGTVLFGRMQGGAQSDRSLGLFINTLPVRMRVAQTGVEASVKGTHAQLAELMRHEHAPLVLAQRCSGVPAQTPLFTSLLNYRYSKPKVAAAHIADGIELLDGHERTSYPLSMTVDDHERDFTIVAKVCERIGPQRVCELMELALEQLTRALSANPGGELAELDVLPAAERTQVLHGWNETGRAYARDACLHQLFEAQVSRTPEAAAVICGDETLSYTDLDARANRLAHYLRGQGVGPDTRVGLALGRGVEMMTGLLAILKAGGAYVPLDPGYASERLRAILDDSRPAIVLADAAGRTALDALAG
;
A
#
# COMPACT_ATOMS: atom_id res chain seq x y z
N MET A 1 -38.66 -15.27 22.46
CA MET A 1 -37.79 -14.43 21.60
C MET A 1 -38.29 -13.01 21.77
N THR A 2 -37.44 -12.10 22.24
CA THR A 2 -37.78 -10.69 22.37
C THR A 2 -37.86 -9.99 21.01
N ALA A 3 -38.48 -8.80 20.93
CA ALA A 3 -38.53 -8.04 19.67
C ALA A 3 -37.11 -7.68 19.15
N ASN A 4 -36.14 -7.45 20.07
CA ASN A 4 -34.73 -7.24 19.74
C ASN A 4 -34.07 -8.49 19.16
N ASP A 5 -34.33 -9.68 19.74
CA ASP A 5 -33.81 -10.94 19.23
C ASP A 5 -34.36 -11.25 17.82
N LEU A 6 -35.65 -10.91 17.61
CA LEU A 6 -36.30 -11.08 16.32
C LEU A 6 -35.72 -10.12 15.27
N LEU A 7 -35.43 -8.87 15.63
CA LEU A 7 -34.75 -7.93 14.77
C LEU A 7 -33.34 -8.41 14.38
N ALA A 8 -32.57 -8.92 15.35
CA ALA A 8 -31.25 -9.49 15.07
C ALA A 8 -31.32 -10.70 14.12
N LEU A 9 -32.31 -11.57 14.30
CA LEU A 9 -32.57 -12.73 13.42
C LEU A 9 -32.95 -12.28 12.00
N LEU A 10 -33.81 -11.27 11.86
CA LEU A 10 -34.20 -10.72 10.56
C LEU A 10 -33.03 -10.11 9.83
N ASN A 11 -32.16 -9.38 10.54
CA ASN A 11 -30.92 -8.82 10.03
C ASN A 11 -29.99 -9.90 9.51
N SER A 12 -29.79 -10.98 10.27
CA SER A 12 -28.91 -12.09 9.85
C SER A 12 -29.41 -12.81 8.60
N LYS A 13 -30.72 -12.66 8.30
CA LYS A 13 -31.36 -13.22 7.11
C LYS A 13 -31.55 -12.20 5.97
N GLY A 14 -31.00 -10.99 6.08
CA GLY A 14 -31.07 -9.95 5.06
C GLY A 14 -32.48 -9.34 4.88
N ILE A 15 -33.34 -9.42 5.90
CA ILE A 15 -34.70 -8.86 5.89
C ILE A 15 -34.69 -7.49 6.56
N ALA A 16 -35.13 -6.46 5.84
CA ALA A 16 -35.28 -5.10 6.34
C ALA A 16 -36.75 -4.81 6.72
N LEU A 17 -36.95 -4.16 7.88
CA LEU A 17 -38.23 -3.68 8.33
C LEU A 17 -38.29 -2.16 8.30
N SER A 18 -39.41 -1.59 7.84
CA SER A 18 -39.68 -0.17 7.93
C SER A 18 -41.12 0.07 8.38
N VAL A 19 -41.39 1.21 9.00
CA VAL A 19 -42.76 1.57 9.47
C VAL A 19 -43.36 2.56 8.47
N LYS A 20 -44.53 2.21 7.90
CA LYS A 20 -45.36 3.10 7.08
C LYS A 20 -46.69 3.34 7.80
N GLY A 21 -46.82 4.47 8.48
CA GLY A 21 -47.95 4.73 9.36
C GLY A 21 -47.96 3.75 10.54
N ASP A 22 -49.04 2.97 10.70
CA ASP A 22 -49.16 1.90 11.72
C ASP A 22 -48.89 0.50 11.16
N ASN A 23 -48.28 0.41 9.98
CA ASN A 23 -47.94 -0.87 9.35
C ASN A 23 -46.44 -1.07 9.20
N LEU A 24 -45.99 -2.33 9.40
CA LEU A 24 -44.65 -2.78 9.10
C LEU A 24 -44.56 -3.11 7.60
N ALA A 25 -43.63 -2.46 6.90
CA ALA A 25 -43.22 -2.85 5.58
C ALA A 25 -41.96 -3.73 5.68
N ILE A 26 -41.94 -4.83 4.98
CA ILE A 26 -40.89 -5.85 5.02
C ILE A 26 -40.25 -5.90 3.63
N THR A 27 -38.91 -5.85 3.59
CA THR A 27 -38.14 -5.93 2.34
C THR A 27 -37.02 -6.96 2.53
N GLY A 28 -36.86 -7.91 1.60
CA GLY A 28 -35.83 -8.97 1.68
C GLY A 28 -36.03 -10.02 0.60
N ASP A 29 -35.25 -11.11 0.66
CA ASP A 29 -35.35 -12.23 -0.28
C ASP A 29 -36.75 -12.90 -0.18
N GLU A 30 -37.45 -13.00 -1.31
CA GLU A 30 -38.79 -13.58 -1.41
C GLU A 30 -38.87 -14.99 -0.80
N LYS A 31 -37.86 -15.83 -0.99
CA LYS A 31 -37.82 -17.19 -0.43
C LYS A 31 -37.74 -17.23 1.08
N VAL A 32 -37.14 -16.23 1.70
CA VAL A 32 -37.04 -16.09 3.19
C VAL A 32 -38.33 -15.49 3.74
N LEU A 33 -39.01 -14.65 2.97
CA LEU A 33 -40.31 -14.07 3.33
C LEU A 33 -41.47 -15.05 3.24
N GLU A 34 -41.31 -16.18 2.54
CA GLU A 34 -42.30 -17.27 2.45
C GLU A 34 -42.26 -18.22 3.66
N ASP A 35 -41.32 -18.08 4.62
CA ASP A 35 -41.22 -18.90 5.82
C ASP A 35 -42.43 -18.65 6.76
N PRO A 36 -43.38 -19.63 6.92
CA PRO A 36 -44.56 -19.45 7.76
C PRO A 36 -44.24 -19.20 9.23
N GLY A 37 -43.14 -19.76 9.74
CA GLY A 37 -42.66 -19.56 11.11
C GLY A 37 -42.19 -18.11 11.37
N LEU A 38 -41.46 -17.56 10.40
CA LEU A 38 -40.98 -16.18 10.45
C LEU A 38 -42.13 -15.17 10.36
N LEU A 39 -43.10 -15.42 9.48
CA LEU A 39 -44.29 -14.58 9.33
C LEU A 39 -45.18 -14.60 10.61
N ALA A 40 -45.28 -15.74 11.28
CA ALA A 40 -46.00 -15.84 12.55
C ALA A 40 -45.31 -15.05 13.66
N LEU A 41 -43.97 -15.11 13.73
CA LEU A 41 -43.15 -14.32 14.70
C LEU A 41 -43.28 -12.82 14.47
N LEU A 42 -43.24 -12.39 13.19
CA LEU A 42 -43.43 -10.98 12.82
C LEU A 42 -44.80 -10.45 13.19
N ARG A 43 -45.88 -11.27 12.97
CA ARG A 43 -47.24 -10.89 13.34
C ARG A 43 -47.44 -10.81 14.85
N ALA A 44 -46.87 -11.75 15.61
CA ALA A 44 -46.97 -11.79 17.08
C ALA A 44 -46.22 -10.63 17.75
N ASN A 45 -45.13 -10.14 17.14
CA ASN A 45 -44.32 -9.06 17.72
C ASN A 45 -44.52 -7.71 17.00
N LYS A 46 -45.51 -7.56 16.11
CA LYS A 46 -45.75 -6.36 15.30
C LYS A 46 -45.80 -5.07 16.11
N PRO A 47 -46.56 -4.94 17.21
CA PRO A 47 -46.62 -3.70 17.99
C PRO A 47 -45.25 -3.35 18.58
N ALA A 48 -44.60 -4.31 19.24
CA ALA A 48 -43.27 -4.11 19.85
C ALA A 48 -42.18 -3.77 18.83
N LEU A 49 -42.24 -4.31 17.61
CA LEU A 49 -41.35 -3.96 16.53
C LEU A 49 -41.60 -2.55 16.00
N ILE A 50 -42.87 -2.13 15.91
CA ILE A 50 -43.21 -0.77 15.49
C ILE A 50 -42.71 0.25 16.52
N ASP A 51 -42.94 0.00 17.82
CA ASP A 51 -42.46 0.86 18.89
C ASP A 51 -40.92 0.93 18.90
N LEU A 52 -40.25 -0.20 18.83
CA LEU A 52 -38.76 -0.28 18.71
C LEU A 52 -38.19 0.49 17.51
N ILE A 53 -38.87 0.45 16.38
CA ILE A 53 -38.45 1.16 15.16
C ILE A 53 -38.79 2.66 15.27
N LYS A 54 -39.92 3.02 15.90
CA LYS A 54 -40.30 4.42 16.14
C LYS A 54 -39.43 5.10 17.21
N ASP A 55 -39.01 4.36 18.24
CA ASP A 55 -38.15 4.84 19.32
C ASP A 55 -36.67 4.89 18.99
N GLY A 56 -36.28 4.51 17.76
CA GLY A 56 -34.90 4.57 17.28
C GLY A 56 -33.98 3.47 17.81
N HIS A 57 -34.52 2.44 18.48
CA HIS A 57 -33.75 1.32 19.05
C HIS A 57 -33.67 0.10 18.11
N GLY A 58 -34.22 0.19 16.90
CA GLY A 58 -34.25 -0.88 15.93
C GLY A 58 -33.96 -0.40 14.52
N THR A 59 -32.72 -0.14 14.19
CA THR A 59 -32.31 0.09 12.80
C THR A 59 -31.88 -1.20 12.15
N VAL A 60 -32.81 -1.76 11.40
CA VAL A 60 -32.50 -2.79 10.40
C VAL A 60 -32.32 -2.08 9.08
N GLY A 61 -31.08 -2.01 8.57
CA GLY A 61 -30.70 -1.19 7.42
C GLY A 61 -30.78 0.29 7.80
N GLY A 62 -29.96 0.72 8.78
CA GLY A 62 -30.06 2.02 9.42
C GLY A 62 -29.70 3.17 8.49
N ALA A 63 -30.69 3.67 7.76
CA ALA A 63 -30.59 5.00 7.22
C ALA A 63 -30.55 5.99 8.39
N VAL A 64 -29.36 6.54 8.66
CA VAL A 64 -29.19 7.64 9.62
C VAL A 64 -30.16 8.75 9.23
N ARG A 65 -30.97 9.22 10.18
CA ARG A 65 -31.84 10.37 9.93
C ARG A 65 -30.95 11.61 9.78
N VAL A 66 -30.77 12.06 8.56
CA VAL A 66 -29.97 13.25 8.24
C VAL A 66 -30.70 14.49 8.78
N PRO A 67 -30.11 15.28 9.70
CA PRO A 67 -30.69 16.54 10.12
C PRO A 67 -30.84 17.50 8.93
N PRO A 68 -31.94 18.24 8.81
CA PRO A 68 -32.14 19.14 7.68
C PRO A 68 -31.15 20.32 7.73
N ASN A 69 -30.75 20.82 6.56
CA ASN A 69 -30.09 22.11 6.47
C ASN A 69 -31.07 23.23 6.88
N ARG A 70 -30.63 24.15 7.75
CA ARG A 70 -31.44 25.26 8.27
C ARG A 70 -30.94 26.64 7.87
N ILE A 71 -29.88 26.75 7.06
CA ILE A 71 -29.37 28.04 6.57
C ILE A 71 -30.26 28.53 5.43
N PRO A 72 -31.00 29.65 5.61
CA PRO A 72 -31.89 30.19 4.58
C PRO A 72 -31.11 30.62 3.33
N ALA A 73 -31.80 30.65 2.18
CA ALA A 73 -31.17 31.08 0.92
C ALA A 73 -30.79 32.58 0.91
N ASP A 74 -31.45 33.36 1.69
CA ASP A 74 -31.33 34.83 1.83
C ASP A 74 -30.68 35.22 3.18
N ALA A 75 -29.92 34.33 3.80
CA ALA A 75 -29.28 34.56 5.09
C ALA A 75 -28.34 35.79 5.03
N GLU A 76 -28.64 36.83 5.80
CA GLU A 76 -27.71 37.95 6.03
C GLU A 76 -26.69 37.61 7.15
N ARG A 77 -27.04 36.71 8.06
CA ARG A 77 -26.20 36.19 9.14
C ARG A 77 -26.55 34.74 9.43
N ILE A 78 -25.55 33.96 9.81
CA ILE A 78 -25.70 32.55 10.19
C ILE A 78 -25.58 32.45 11.71
N ALA A 79 -26.57 31.78 12.36
CA ALA A 79 -26.60 31.55 13.80
C ALA A 79 -26.24 30.09 14.12
N PRO A 80 -25.69 29.79 15.33
CA PRO A 80 -25.31 28.45 15.75
C PRO A 80 -26.43 27.40 15.63
N GLU A 81 -27.72 27.80 15.88
CA GLU A 81 -28.89 26.91 15.82
C GLU A 81 -29.21 26.43 14.40
N GLN A 82 -28.64 27.08 13.38
CA GLN A 82 -28.79 26.70 11.98
C GLN A 82 -27.80 25.60 11.56
N LEU A 83 -26.72 25.42 12.35
CA LEU A 83 -25.71 24.39 12.12
C LEU A 83 -26.13 23.07 12.76
N THR A 84 -26.62 22.13 11.96
CA THR A 84 -27.22 20.88 12.45
C THR A 84 -26.26 19.69 12.54
N LEU A 85 -25.06 19.80 11.96
CA LEU A 85 -24.04 18.73 11.94
C LEU A 85 -22.73 19.13 12.65
N VAL A 86 -22.55 20.41 12.98
CA VAL A 86 -21.37 20.93 13.69
C VAL A 86 -21.80 21.95 14.74
N ARG A 87 -20.99 22.08 15.79
CA ARG A 87 -21.21 23.11 16.82
C ARG A 87 -20.08 24.12 16.71
N LEU A 88 -20.43 25.36 16.41
CA LEU A 88 -19.56 26.53 16.40
C LEU A 88 -20.24 27.64 17.19
N ASP A 89 -19.45 28.48 17.85
CA ASP A 89 -19.99 29.69 18.47
C ASP A 89 -20.17 30.80 17.41
N GLN A 90 -20.84 31.90 17.83
CA GLN A 90 -21.16 32.97 16.89
C GLN A 90 -19.89 33.68 16.35
N GLY A 91 -18.85 33.83 17.20
CA GLY A 91 -17.61 34.47 16.80
C GLY A 91 -16.86 33.64 15.74
N GLU A 92 -16.83 32.31 15.94
CA GLU A 92 -16.27 31.36 14.98
C GLU A 92 -17.02 31.39 13.64
N ILE A 93 -18.36 31.42 13.68
CA ILE A 93 -19.19 31.51 12.48
C ILE A 93 -18.94 32.84 11.75
N ASP A 94 -18.96 33.96 12.47
CA ASP A 94 -18.76 35.30 11.88
C ASP A 94 -17.36 35.40 11.24
N ALA A 95 -16.30 34.89 11.90
CA ALA A 95 -14.94 34.82 11.37
C ALA A 95 -14.83 33.91 10.12
N LEU A 96 -15.52 32.77 10.14
CA LEU A 96 -15.57 31.84 9.00
C LEU A 96 -16.26 32.47 7.79
N VAL A 97 -17.45 33.07 7.99
CA VAL A 97 -18.27 33.70 6.95
C VAL A 97 -17.55 34.89 6.32
N ALA A 98 -16.74 35.63 7.09
CA ALA A 98 -15.93 36.73 6.56
C ALA A 98 -14.86 36.29 5.55
N ARG A 99 -14.48 35.02 5.54
CA ARG A 99 -13.51 34.42 4.59
C ARG A 99 -14.19 33.89 3.32
N VAL A 100 -15.52 33.83 3.27
CA VAL A 100 -16.29 33.35 2.12
C VAL A 100 -16.63 34.51 1.19
N ASP A 101 -16.28 34.39 -0.08
CA ASP A 101 -16.64 35.40 -1.09
C ASP A 101 -18.16 35.52 -1.16
N GLY A 102 -18.69 36.73 -0.94
CA GLY A 102 -20.12 37.00 -0.87
C GLY A 102 -20.76 36.81 0.51
N GLY A 103 -19.97 36.48 1.52
CA GLY A 103 -20.38 36.41 2.93
C GLY A 103 -21.50 35.37 3.19
N ALA A 104 -22.35 35.65 4.20
CA ALA A 104 -23.42 34.74 4.61
C ALA A 104 -24.39 34.38 3.48
N ALA A 105 -24.69 35.31 2.59
CA ALA A 105 -25.58 35.08 1.44
C ALA A 105 -25.05 34.01 0.47
N ASN A 106 -23.73 33.80 0.42
CA ASN A 106 -23.11 32.75 -0.41
C ASN A 106 -22.91 31.43 0.32
N VAL A 107 -23.12 31.37 1.64
CA VAL A 107 -23.02 30.09 2.39
C VAL A 107 -24.32 29.32 2.25
N GLN A 108 -24.21 28.07 1.75
CA GLN A 108 -25.34 27.15 1.66
C GLN A 108 -25.43 26.24 2.88
N ASP A 109 -24.27 25.70 3.35
CA ASP A 109 -24.21 24.77 4.47
C ASP A 109 -22.82 24.79 5.11
N ILE A 110 -22.75 24.36 6.39
CA ILE A 110 -21.50 24.17 7.15
C ILE A 110 -21.59 22.87 7.90
N TYR A 111 -20.62 21.98 7.72
CA TYR A 111 -20.58 20.70 8.43
C TYR A 111 -19.14 20.17 8.56
N PRO A 112 -18.86 19.16 9.45
CA PRO A 112 -17.52 18.65 9.67
C PRO A 112 -17.00 17.87 8.47
N LEU A 113 -15.70 17.63 8.43
CA LEU A 113 -15.06 16.75 7.47
C LEU A 113 -15.39 15.29 7.76
N VAL A 114 -15.36 14.43 6.75
CA VAL A 114 -15.32 12.98 6.93
C VAL A 114 -13.88 12.53 7.25
N PRO A 115 -13.67 11.35 7.86
CA PRO A 115 -12.36 10.92 8.33
C PRO A 115 -11.24 10.95 7.28
N MET A 116 -11.54 10.57 6.04
CA MET A 116 -10.55 10.62 4.95
C MET A 116 -10.18 12.05 4.58
N GLN A 117 -11.14 12.98 4.58
CA GLN A 117 -10.87 14.39 4.36
C GLN A 117 -9.99 14.99 5.47
N GLU A 118 -10.21 14.59 6.72
CA GLU A 118 -9.35 15.02 7.85
C GLU A 118 -7.89 14.59 7.64
N GLY A 119 -7.68 13.33 7.22
CA GLY A 119 -6.35 12.81 6.91
C GLY A 119 -5.69 13.54 5.73
N MET A 120 -6.42 13.78 4.65
CA MET A 120 -5.91 14.53 3.48
C MET A 120 -5.58 15.97 3.83
N LEU A 121 -6.45 16.66 4.58
CA LEU A 121 -6.21 18.03 5.03
C LEU A 121 -4.97 18.10 5.94
N PHE A 122 -4.81 17.15 6.86
CA PHE A 122 -3.61 17.08 7.70
C PHE A 122 -2.34 16.95 6.87
N HIS A 123 -2.29 16.08 5.87
CA HIS A 123 -1.13 15.95 4.98
C HIS A 123 -0.92 17.20 4.12
N HIS A 124 -2.01 17.80 3.62
CA HIS A 124 -1.95 19.07 2.89
C HIS A 124 -1.29 20.17 3.74
N LEU A 125 -1.62 20.26 5.03
CA LEU A 125 -1.06 21.26 5.95
C LEU A 125 0.40 20.99 6.32
N LEU A 126 0.80 19.72 6.43
CA LEU A 126 2.18 19.33 6.70
C LEU A 126 3.13 19.61 5.52
N SER A 127 2.65 19.50 4.31
CA SER A 127 3.45 19.71 3.11
C SER A 127 3.62 21.20 2.83
N GLN A 128 4.86 21.66 2.76
CA GLN A 128 5.18 23.06 2.39
C GLN A 128 5.33 23.24 0.87
N GLN A 129 5.64 22.18 0.15
CA GLN A 129 5.81 22.19 -1.31
C GLN A 129 5.01 21.04 -1.92
N GLY A 130 4.22 21.38 -2.97
CA GLY A 130 3.40 20.40 -3.66
C GLY A 130 2.24 19.86 -2.83
N ASP A 131 1.46 18.97 -3.44
CA ASP A 131 0.32 18.31 -2.82
C ASP A 131 0.12 16.92 -3.40
N ALA A 132 0.18 15.89 -2.55
CA ALA A 132 0.02 14.50 -2.96
C ALA A 132 -1.43 14.15 -3.37
N TYR A 133 -2.38 15.00 -3.00
CA TYR A 133 -3.81 14.83 -3.28
C TYR A 133 -4.33 15.78 -4.37
N LEU A 134 -3.43 16.47 -5.05
CA LEU A 134 -3.75 17.26 -6.22
C LEU A 134 -3.57 16.42 -7.47
N GLU A 135 -4.67 16.08 -8.14
CA GLU A 135 -4.69 15.37 -9.40
C GLU A 135 -4.51 16.34 -10.57
N SER A 136 -3.94 15.86 -11.65
CA SER A 136 -3.57 16.66 -12.80
C SER A 136 -3.83 15.90 -14.09
N TYR A 137 -4.62 16.49 -14.99
CA TYR A 137 -5.01 15.90 -16.27
C TYR A 137 -4.66 16.85 -17.42
N LEU A 138 -4.01 16.34 -18.46
CA LEU A 138 -3.71 17.09 -19.69
C LEU A 138 -4.73 16.71 -20.76
N LEU A 139 -5.51 17.69 -21.18
CA LEU A 139 -6.55 17.56 -22.21
C LEU A 139 -6.18 18.37 -23.45
N ALA A 140 -6.49 17.84 -24.63
CA ALA A 140 -6.36 18.58 -25.89
C ALA A 140 -7.72 18.86 -26.50
N PHE A 141 -7.90 20.08 -26.98
CA PHE A 141 -9.13 20.57 -27.64
C PHE A 141 -8.79 21.07 -29.04
N ARG A 142 -9.54 20.63 -30.04
CA ARG A 142 -9.29 21.02 -31.43
C ARG A 142 -9.43 22.54 -31.70
N THR A 143 -10.36 23.20 -30.99
CA THR A 143 -10.61 24.65 -31.16
C THR A 143 -10.88 25.31 -29.82
N ARG A 144 -10.78 26.66 -29.81
CA ARG A 144 -11.12 27.46 -28.62
C ARG A 144 -12.61 27.35 -28.29
N GLU A 145 -13.47 27.38 -29.28
CA GLU A 145 -14.92 27.26 -29.07
C GLU A 145 -15.30 25.88 -28.46
N ARG A 146 -14.51 24.83 -28.81
CA ARG A 146 -14.72 23.51 -28.22
C ARG A 146 -14.35 23.51 -26.74
N LEU A 147 -13.25 24.17 -26.37
CA LEU A 147 -12.83 24.37 -24.99
C LEU A 147 -13.87 25.17 -24.22
N ASP A 148 -14.31 26.31 -24.74
CA ASP A 148 -15.28 27.20 -24.07
C ASP A 148 -16.62 26.49 -23.80
N ARG A 149 -17.10 25.66 -24.73
CA ARG A 149 -18.30 24.83 -24.52
C ARG A 149 -18.12 23.82 -23.40
N PHE A 150 -16.96 23.11 -23.36
CA PHE A 150 -16.66 22.18 -22.31
C PHE A 150 -16.60 22.87 -20.94
N LEU A 151 -15.93 24.01 -20.83
CA LEU A 151 -15.83 24.75 -19.57
C LEU A 151 -17.19 25.29 -19.11
N SER A 152 -18.05 25.69 -20.02
CA SER A 152 -19.43 26.10 -19.72
C SER A 152 -20.26 24.95 -19.19
N ALA A 153 -20.10 23.74 -19.75
CA ALA A 153 -20.77 22.55 -19.27
C ALA A 153 -20.21 22.11 -17.89
N LEU A 154 -18.89 22.15 -17.70
CA LEU A 154 -18.24 21.86 -16.42
C LEU A 154 -18.69 22.83 -15.33
N GLN A 155 -18.82 24.12 -15.60
CA GLN A 155 -19.39 25.11 -14.68
C GLN A 155 -20.82 24.74 -14.28
N GLN A 156 -21.67 24.29 -15.22
CA GLN A 156 -23.03 23.84 -14.89
C GLN A 156 -23.02 22.59 -13.98
N VAL A 157 -22.07 21.65 -14.14
CA VAL A 157 -21.91 20.52 -13.22
C VAL A 157 -21.48 21.02 -11.82
N ILE A 158 -20.57 21.99 -11.73
CA ILE A 158 -20.18 22.63 -10.46
C ILE A 158 -21.38 23.27 -9.78
N ASP A 159 -22.21 23.98 -10.52
CA ASP A 159 -23.41 24.64 -10.00
C ASP A 159 -24.46 23.63 -9.50
N ARG A 160 -24.52 22.44 -10.08
CA ARG A 160 -25.45 21.36 -9.68
C ARG A 160 -25.05 20.69 -8.38
N HIS A 161 -23.76 20.45 -8.13
CA HIS A 161 -23.26 19.61 -7.03
C HIS A 161 -22.63 20.46 -5.92
N ASP A 162 -23.11 20.28 -4.71
CA ASP A 162 -22.69 21.03 -3.53
C ASP A 162 -21.21 20.80 -3.18
N ILE A 163 -20.74 19.57 -3.23
CA ILE A 163 -19.33 19.25 -2.90
C ILE A 163 -18.34 19.95 -3.85
N LEU A 164 -18.70 20.15 -5.13
CA LEU A 164 -17.85 20.86 -6.08
C LEU A 164 -17.76 22.37 -5.80
N ARG A 165 -18.64 22.90 -4.95
CA ARG A 165 -18.67 24.29 -4.48
C ARG A 165 -18.28 24.41 -3.00
N THR A 166 -17.50 23.46 -2.49
CA THR A 166 -17.10 23.35 -1.09
C THR A 166 -15.66 23.80 -0.89
N ALA A 167 -15.44 24.58 0.18
CA ALA A 167 -14.12 25.00 0.66
C ALA A 167 -13.91 24.47 2.09
N PHE A 168 -12.64 24.39 2.52
CA PHE A 168 -12.24 23.76 3.78
C PHE A 168 -11.57 24.77 4.70
N PHE A 169 -11.98 24.80 5.97
CA PHE A 169 -11.48 25.74 6.96
C PHE A 169 -11.13 25.03 8.26
N TRP A 170 -10.02 25.47 8.91
CA TRP A 170 -9.50 24.87 10.14
C TRP A 170 -8.94 25.89 11.12
N GLU A 171 -8.45 27.05 10.65
CA GLU A 171 -7.79 28.05 11.48
C GLU A 171 -8.78 28.75 12.40
N GLY A 172 -8.47 28.76 13.69
CA GLY A 172 -9.31 29.41 14.69
C GLY A 172 -10.60 28.67 15.01
N LEU A 173 -10.73 27.41 14.58
CA LEU A 173 -11.90 26.58 14.81
C LEU A 173 -11.56 25.38 15.71
N PRO A 174 -12.49 24.91 16.56
CA PRO A 174 -12.28 23.73 17.40
C PRO A 174 -12.14 22.44 16.58
N HIS A 175 -12.76 22.40 15.40
CA HIS A 175 -12.69 21.31 14.43
C HIS A 175 -12.70 21.88 13.02
N SER A 176 -12.00 21.19 12.11
CA SER A 176 -12.02 21.53 10.69
C SER A 176 -13.44 21.35 10.12
N VAL A 177 -13.86 22.29 9.28
CA VAL A 177 -15.18 22.28 8.66
C VAL A 177 -15.08 22.45 7.16
N GLN A 178 -16.08 21.93 6.46
CA GLN A 178 -16.32 22.24 5.05
C GLN A 178 -17.52 23.20 4.95
N VAL A 179 -17.35 24.20 4.09
CA VAL A 179 -18.34 25.26 3.82
C VAL A 179 -18.79 25.13 2.38
N VAL A 180 -20.04 24.77 2.21
CA VAL A 180 -20.68 24.73 0.89
C VAL A 180 -21.10 26.15 0.50
N GLN A 181 -20.64 26.59 -0.67
CA GLN A 181 -21.03 27.87 -1.24
C GLN A 181 -22.20 27.69 -2.20
N ARG A 182 -23.06 28.71 -2.33
CA ARG A 182 -24.16 28.68 -3.29
C ARG A 182 -23.65 28.87 -4.73
N ARG A 183 -22.58 29.63 -4.89
CA ARG A 183 -21.93 29.93 -6.16
C ARG A 183 -20.43 29.81 -6.00
N ALA A 184 -19.79 29.13 -6.96
CA ALA A 184 -18.34 29.03 -7.08
C ALA A 184 -17.98 29.02 -8.58
N THR A 185 -17.13 29.93 -8.98
CA THR A 185 -16.76 30.07 -10.43
C THR A 185 -15.47 29.32 -10.67
N LEU A 186 -15.45 28.44 -11.70
CA LEU A 186 -14.27 27.71 -12.13
C LEU A 186 -13.18 28.66 -12.63
N PRO A 187 -12.01 28.74 -12.00
CA PRO A 187 -10.93 29.60 -12.46
C PRO A 187 -10.35 29.11 -13.78
N LEU A 188 -10.30 29.99 -14.79
CA LEU A 188 -9.62 29.77 -16.06
C LEU A 188 -8.43 30.71 -16.19
N ASN A 189 -7.22 30.16 -16.24
CA ASN A 189 -5.99 30.88 -16.54
C ASN A 189 -5.52 30.55 -17.97
N VAL A 190 -5.57 31.52 -18.86
CA VAL A 190 -4.96 31.39 -20.20
C VAL A 190 -3.51 31.83 -20.09
N VAL A 191 -2.58 30.93 -20.44
CA VAL A 191 -1.12 31.14 -20.33
C VAL A 191 -0.51 31.24 -21.71
N GLU A 192 0.34 32.22 -21.89
CA GLU A 192 1.17 32.32 -23.09
C GLU A 192 2.47 31.52 -22.83
N LEU A 193 2.74 30.53 -23.67
CA LEU A 193 3.94 29.70 -23.66
C LEU A 193 4.65 29.80 -24.99
N ASP A 194 5.99 29.89 -24.95
CA ASP A 194 6.79 30.00 -26.17
C ASP A 194 7.13 28.58 -26.69
N PRO A 195 6.71 28.19 -27.91
CA PRO A 195 7.06 26.87 -28.46
C PRO A 195 8.56 26.66 -28.67
N ARG A 196 9.36 27.76 -28.64
CA ARG A 196 10.85 27.65 -28.72
C ARG A 196 11.47 27.08 -27.43
N ASP A 197 10.76 27.18 -26.31
CA ASP A 197 11.20 26.64 -25.02
C ASP A 197 10.84 25.15 -24.84
N GLY A 198 10.26 24.51 -25.87
CA GLY A 198 9.90 23.10 -25.88
C GLY A 198 8.42 22.83 -26.14
N ASP A 199 8.01 21.56 -25.93
CA ASP A 199 6.62 21.15 -26.09
C ASP A 199 5.68 21.90 -25.11
N VAL A 200 4.59 22.46 -25.60
CA VAL A 200 3.64 23.26 -24.81
C VAL A 200 2.99 22.43 -23.69
N GLY A 201 2.72 21.15 -23.91
CA GLY A 201 2.17 20.25 -22.91
C GLY A 201 3.15 20.02 -21.76
N GLN A 202 4.44 19.80 -22.08
CA GLN A 202 5.51 19.66 -21.09
C GLN A 202 5.74 20.97 -20.29
N GLN A 203 5.65 22.13 -20.95
CA GLN A 203 5.76 23.41 -20.26
C GLN A 203 4.58 23.63 -19.28
N LEU A 204 3.34 23.27 -19.69
CA LEU A 204 2.17 23.29 -18.80
C LEU A 204 2.35 22.34 -17.62
N GLU A 205 2.86 21.12 -17.88
CA GLU A 205 3.14 20.15 -16.84
C GLU A 205 4.17 20.69 -15.83
N ALA A 206 5.31 21.16 -16.30
CA ALA A 206 6.37 21.66 -15.44
C ALA A 206 5.92 22.86 -14.58
N ARG A 207 5.05 23.74 -15.13
CA ARG A 207 4.56 24.92 -14.43
C ARG A 207 3.51 24.63 -13.37
N TYR A 208 2.69 23.59 -13.59
CA TYR A 208 1.55 23.23 -12.74
C TYR A 208 1.65 21.81 -12.21
N ASP A 209 2.89 21.34 -12.03
CA ASP A 209 3.18 20.02 -11.47
C ASP A 209 2.71 19.94 -10.00
N PRO A 210 1.84 19.02 -9.63
CA PRO A 210 1.42 18.80 -8.25
C PRO A 210 2.56 18.57 -7.25
N ARG A 211 3.76 18.24 -7.72
CA ARG A 211 4.97 18.11 -6.88
C ARG A 211 5.48 19.45 -6.32
N SER A 212 5.15 20.54 -7.00
CA SER A 212 5.56 21.90 -6.63
C SER A 212 4.39 22.89 -6.57
N HIS A 213 3.26 22.54 -7.21
CA HIS A 213 2.06 23.36 -7.26
C HIS A 213 1.04 22.96 -6.19
N ARG A 214 0.35 23.94 -5.64
CA ARG A 214 -0.73 23.74 -4.65
C ARG A 214 -1.91 24.61 -5.02
N ILE A 215 -3.10 24.16 -4.65
CA ILE A 215 -4.30 25.01 -4.71
C ILE A 215 -4.71 25.41 -3.29
N ASP A 216 -5.35 26.56 -3.17
CA ASP A 216 -5.93 27.04 -1.91
C ASP A 216 -7.23 26.28 -1.62
N VAL A 217 -7.19 25.34 -0.69
CA VAL A 217 -8.36 24.53 -0.31
C VAL A 217 -9.42 25.35 0.46
N GLY A 218 -9.09 26.56 0.91
CA GLY A 218 -10.03 27.53 1.48
C GLY A 218 -10.87 28.26 0.44
N ARG A 219 -10.70 27.97 -0.85
CA ARG A 219 -11.44 28.60 -1.96
C ARG A 219 -12.12 27.56 -2.84
N ALA A 220 -13.41 27.67 -2.99
CA ALA A 220 -14.18 26.84 -3.92
C ALA A 220 -14.25 27.46 -5.34
N PRO A 221 -14.28 26.62 -6.40
CA PRO A 221 -14.15 25.16 -6.41
C PRO A 221 -12.70 24.70 -6.21
N LEU A 222 -12.49 23.48 -5.66
CA LEU A 222 -11.18 22.85 -5.55
C LEU A 222 -10.72 22.29 -6.90
N MET A 223 -10.93 23.08 -7.94
CA MET A 223 -10.55 22.82 -9.33
C MET A 223 -9.95 24.08 -9.96
N GLN A 224 -8.94 23.91 -10.82
CA GLN A 224 -8.35 25.00 -11.60
C GLN A 224 -8.08 24.55 -13.03
N VAL A 225 -8.23 25.47 -13.97
CA VAL A 225 -8.00 25.24 -15.40
C VAL A 225 -6.91 26.18 -15.89
N HIS A 226 -5.85 25.61 -16.46
CA HIS A 226 -4.76 26.33 -17.11
C HIS A 226 -4.72 25.95 -18.58
N ALA A 227 -4.95 26.90 -19.47
CA ALA A 227 -5.07 26.66 -20.91
C ALA A 227 -3.96 27.39 -21.68
N ALA A 228 -3.36 26.72 -22.67
CA ALA A 228 -2.39 27.31 -23.57
C ALA A 228 -2.72 26.91 -25.03
N HIS A 229 -2.42 27.79 -25.97
CA HIS A 229 -2.53 27.49 -27.39
C HIS A 229 -1.26 26.81 -27.90
N ASP A 230 -1.36 25.57 -28.34
CA ASP A 230 -0.32 24.87 -29.07
C ASP A 230 -0.39 25.19 -30.54
N ALA A 231 0.33 26.24 -30.98
CA ALA A 231 0.33 26.70 -32.35
C ALA A 231 0.90 25.66 -33.33
N ALA A 232 1.85 24.81 -32.87
CA ALA A 232 2.45 23.78 -33.71
C ALA A 232 1.47 22.62 -33.96
N GLY A 233 0.70 22.23 -32.93
CA GLY A 233 -0.34 21.21 -33.04
C GLY A 233 -1.69 21.75 -33.53
N GLY A 234 -1.87 23.08 -33.67
CA GLY A 234 -3.14 23.72 -34.07
C GLY A 234 -4.28 23.44 -33.10
N ARG A 235 -4.00 23.35 -31.79
CA ARG A 235 -4.95 22.91 -30.77
C ARG A 235 -4.79 23.71 -29.48
N TRP A 236 -5.76 23.59 -28.58
CA TRP A 236 -5.66 24.11 -27.22
C TRP A 236 -5.32 22.98 -26.27
N LEU A 237 -4.30 23.16 -25.43
CA LEU A 237 -3.94 22.28 -24.35
C LEU A 237 -4.44 22.85 -23.03
N VAL A 238 -4.96 21.97 -22.19
CA VAL A 238 -5.57 22.33 -20.91
C VAL A 238 -5.01 21.44 -19.82
N ARG A 239 -4.43 22.04 -18.80
CA ARG A 239 -4.12 21.36 -17.54
C ARG A 239 -5.27 21.59 -16.58
N LEU A 240 -6.04 20.54 -16.32
CA LEU A 240 -7.10 20.51 -15.32
C LEU A 240 -6.53 19.97 -14.01
N LEU A 241 -6.56 20.78 -12.97
CA LEU A 241 -6.19 20.40 -11.61
C LEU A 241 -7.46 20.18 -10.79
N SER A 242 -7.47 19.12 -9.97
CA SER A 242 -8.59 18.74 -9.12
C SER A 242 -8.07 18.19 -7.78
N HIS A 243 -8.64 18.64 -6.66
CA HIS A 243 -8.18 18.18 -5.36
C HIS A 243 -9.07 17.07 -4.80
N HIS A 244 -8.44 15.99 -4.32
CA HIS A 244 -9.12 14.82 -3.78
C HIS A 244 -10.05 15.11 -2.58
N LEU A 245 -9.88 16.22 -1.84
CA LEU A 245 -10.81 16.61 -0.78
C LEU A 245 -12.26 16.73 -1.26
N ALA A 246 -12.48 17.08 -2.55
CA ALA A 246 -13.81 17.25 -3.13
C ALA A 246 -14.19 16.13 -4.11
N VAL A 247 -13.22 15.42 -4.69
CA VAL A 247 -13.43 14.54 -5.84
C VAL A 247 -12.64 13.25 -5.67
N ASP A 248 -13.28 12.09 -5.82
CA ASP A 248 -12.62 10.82 -6.05
C ASP A 248 -12.67 10.43 -7.55
N HIS A 249 -11.96 9.37 -7.93
CA HIS A 249 -11.90 8.91 -9.33
C HIS A 249 -13.29 8.68 -9.95
N THR A 250 -14.19 8.01 -9.23
CA THR A 250 -15.56 7.77 -9.71
C THR A 250 -16.36 9.06 -9.85
N THR A 251 -16.15 10.00 -8.94
CA THR A 251 -16.76 11.33 -8.99
C THR A 251 -16.30 12.09 -10.23
N LEU A 252 -14.99 12.06 -10.55
CA LEU A 252 -14.46 12.73 -11.74
C LEU A 252 -15.02 12.13 -13.04
N GLU A 253 -15.10 10.80 -13.14
CA GLU A 253 -15.73 10.15 -14.28
C GLU A 253 -17.17 10.65 -14.50
N ARG A 254 -17.96 10.76 -13.41
CA ARG A 254 -19.34 11.27 -13.47
C ARG A 254 -19.41 12.75 -13.81
N VAL A 255 -18.51 13.58 -13.30
CA VAL A 255 -18.40 15.00 -13.69
C VAL A 255 -18.23 15.12 -15.20
N ILE A 256 -17.37 14.31 -15.79
CA ILE A 256 -17.15 14.28 -17.24
C ILE A 256 -18.40 13.75 -17.99
N GLU A 257 -19.05 12.71 -17.48
CA GLU A 257 -20.28 12.16 -18.06
C GLU A 257 -21.43 13.18 -18.04
N GLU A 258 -21.63 13.89 -16.90
CA GLU A 258 -22.65 14.95 -16.78
C GLU A 258 -22.32 16.15 -17.69
N ALA A 259 -21.06 16.59 -17.75
CA ALA A 259 -20.66 17.66 -18.66
C ALA A 259 -20.97 17.32 -20.12
N ARG A 260 -20.71 16.08 -20.53
CA ARG A 260 -21.08 15.58 -21.88
C ARG A 260 -22.59 15.59 -22.11
N ALA A 261 -23.38 15.14 -21.15
CA ALA A 261 -24.84 15.13 -21.26
C ALA A 261 -25.38 16.57 -21.43
N ILE A 262 -24.82 17.51 -20.67
CA ILE A 262 -25.15 18.94 -20.76
C ILE A 262 -24.80 19.50 -22.16
N GLU A 263 -23.60 19.23 -22.68
CA GLU A 263 -23.16 19.63 -24.00
C GLU A 263 -24.06 19.10 -25.12
N GLN A 264 -24.64 17.92 -24.91
CA GLN A 264 -25.57 17.28 -25.83
C GLN A 264 -27.03 17.77 -25.69
N GLY A 265 -27.27 18.78 -24.83
CA GLY A 265 -28.61 19.30 -24.57
C GLY A 265 -29.49 18.38 -23.73
N ARG A 266 -28.90 17.39 -23.02
CA ARG A 266 -29.59 16.39 -22.19
C ARG A 266 -29.47 16.69 -20.68
N ALA A 267 -29.36 17.98 -20.33
CA ALA A 267 -29.26 18.39 -18.92
C ALA A 267 -30.48 17.97 -18.09
N GLU A 268 -31.67 17.96 -18.73
CA GLU A 268 -32.93 17.58 -18.07
C GLU A 268 -33.05 16.09 -17.78
N ASP A 269 -32.29 15.23 -18.51
CA ASP A 269 -32.22 13.79 -18.27
C ASP A 269 -31.39 13.42 -17.04
N LEU A 270 -30.56 14.34 -16.56
CA LEU A 270 -29.68 14.10 -15.43
C LEU A 270 -30.47 13.97 -14.13
N PRO A 271 -30.19 12.96 -13.30
CA PRO A 271 -30.90 12.77 -12.04
C PRO A 271 -30.64 13.97 -11.10
N ARG A 272 -31.59 14.25 -10.22
CA ARG A 272 -31.41 15.28 -9.19
C ARG A 272 -30.22 14.92 -8.31
N PRO A 273 -29.26 15.83 -8.07
CA PRO A 273 -28.11 15.59 -7.21
C PRO A 273 -28.51 15.32 -5.78
N GLU A 274 -27.80 14.40 -5.14
CA GLU A 274 -27.92 14.17 -3.69
C GLU A 274 -26.89 15.02 -2.95
N PRO A 275 -27.28 15.78 -1.91
CA PRO A 275 -26.35 16.57 -1.13
C PRO A 275 -25.30 15.73 -0.40
N PHE A 276 -24.02 16.15 -0.46
CA PHE A 276 -22.91 15.46 0.21
C PHE A 276 -23.06 15.42 1.74
N ARG A 277 -23.80 16.39 2.33
CA ARG A 277 -24.17 16.35 3.76
C ARG A 277 -24.81 15.04 4.21
N ASN A 278 -25.54 14.34 3.31
CA ASN A 278 -26.16 13.05 3.61
C ASN A 278 -25.11 12.01 3.96
N PHE A 279 -24.03 11.97 3.20
CA PHE A 279 -22.88 11.11 3.46
C PHE A 279 -22.14 11.51 4.76
N VAL A 280 -21.91 12.81 4.96
CA VAL A 280 -21.28 13.32 6.20
C VAL A 280 -22.11 12.92 7.44
N ALA A 281 -23.44 13.05 7.38
CA ALA A 281 -24.30 12.63 8.47
C ALA A 281 -24.22 11.12 8.73
N GLN A 282 -24.18 10.29 7.69
CA GLN A 282 -24.00 8.84 7.84
C GLN A 282 -22.65 8.51 8.49
N ALA A 283 -21.57 9.14 8.03
CA ALA A 283 -20.24 8.92 8.56
C ALA A 283 -20.10 9.34 10.03
N ARG A 284 -20.81 10.40 10.46
CA ARG A 284 -20.69 10.97 11.80
C ARG A 284 -21.74 10.47 12.80
N LEU A 285 -22.92 10.08 12.35
CA LEU A 285 -24.04 9.68 13.19
C LEU A 285 -24.38 8.18 13.08
N GLY A 286 -23.66 7.43 12.25
CA GLY A 286 -23.84 6.00 12.03
C GLY A 286 -23.28 5.15 13.18
N VAL A 287 -22.26 4.36 12.87
CA VAL A 287 -21.57 3.51 13.87
C VAL A 287 -20.81 4.40 14.87
N SER A 288 -20.93 4.10 16.16
CA SER A 288 -20.27 4.89 17.19
C SER A 288 -18.75 4.71 17.20
N GLU A 289 -18.02 5.71 17.70
CA GLU A 289 -16.55 5.62 17.84
C GLU A 289 -16.16 4.46 18.77
N ALA A 290 -16.93 4.20 19.82
CA ALA A 290 -16.71 3.08 20.73
C ALA A 290 -16.85 1.71 20.04
N ASP A 291 -17.81 1.56 19.12
CA ASP A 291 -17.96 0.33 18.35
C ASP A 291 -16.83 0.15 17.34
N HIS A 292 -16.38 1.24 16.71
CA HIS A 292 -15.19 1.22 15.84
C HIS A 292 -13.94 0.82 16.64
N GLU A 293 -13.75 1.43 17.82
CA GLU A 293 -12.61 1.12 18.70
C GLU A 293 -12.62 -0.34 19.16
N ALA A 294 -13.76 -0.85 19.59
CA ALA A 294 -13.91 -2.25 20.01
C ALA A 294 -13.56 -3.22 18.88
N TYR A 295 -14.04 -2.94 17.68
CA TYR A 295 -13.72 -3.75 16.49
C TYR A 295 -12.21 -3.76 16.18
N PHE A 296 -11.58 -2.59 16.06
CA PHE A 296 -10.16 -2.52 15.70
C PHE A 296 -9.27 -3.04 16.83
N ARG A 297 -9.61 -2.81 18.08
CA ARG A 297 -8.86 -3.38 19.21
C ARG A 297 -8.89 -4.91 19.21
N ALA A 298 -10.01 -5.52 18.87
CA ALA A 298 -10.12 -6.98 18.74
C ALA A 298 -9.31 -7.52 17.55
N LYS A 299 -9.15 -6.75 16.46
CA LYS A 299 -8.43 -7.19 15.26
C LYS A 299 -6.94 -6.88 15.29
N LEU A 300 -6.53 -5.78 15.91
CA LEU A 300 -5.18 -5.20 15.78
C LEU A 300 -4.44 -5.08 17.12
N GLY A 301 -5.09 -5.33 18.26
CA GLY A 301 -4.52 -5.04 19.58
C GLY A 301 -3.25 -5.79 19.93
N ASP A 302 -2.99 -6.92 19.28
CA ASP A 302 -1.78 -7.75 19.41
C ASP A 302 -0.73 -7.49 18.31
N ILE A 303 -0.94 -6.50 17.43
CA ILE A 303 0.04 -6.08 16.42
C ILE A 303 0.93 -4.99 17.01
N ASP A 304 2.23 -5.25 17.14
CA ASP A 304 3.24 -4.37 17.74
C ASP A 304 4.31 -3.86 16.75
N GLU A 305 4.31 -4.41 15.53
CA GLU A 305 5.24 -4.01 14.48
C GLU A 305 4.52 -3.70 13.16
N PRO A 306 4.99 -2.71 12.37
CA PRO A 306 4.40 -2.36 11.09
C PRO A 306 4.63 -3.42 10.03
N THR A 307 3.73 -3.50 9.04
CA THR A 307 3.98 -4.23 7.81
C THR A 307 4.60 -3.30 6.77
N ALA A 308 5.90 -3.46 6.53
CA ALA A 308 6.70 -2.65 5.62
C ALA A 308 7.37 -3.52 4.54
N PRO A 309 6.69 -3.82 3.43
CA PRO A 309 7.25 -4.62 2.35
C PRO A 309 8.50 -3.97 1.76
N PHE A 310 9.48 -4.79 1.43
CA PHE A 310 10.81 -4.36 0.96
C PHE A 310 11.54 -3.40 1.91
N GLY A 311 11.15 -3.32 3.19
CA GLY A 311 11.72 -2.39 4.15
C GLY A 311 11.31 -0.93 3.97
N LEU A 312 10.27 -0.64 3.17
CA LEU A 312 9.78 0.71 2.90
C LEU A 312 8.92 1.19 4.09
N LEU A 313 9.47 2.03 4.96
CA LEU A 313 8.77 2.54 6.15
C LEU A 313 8.16 3.94 5.95
N SER A 314 8.65 4.72 5.00
CA SER A 314 8.19 6.10 4.84
C SER A 314 6.90 6.17 4.01
N VAL A 315 5.83 6.65 4.61
CA VAL A 315 4.56 7.05 3.95
C VAL A 315 4.51 8.55 3.63
N GLN A 316 5.59 9.30 3.92
CA GLN A 316 5.66 10.76 3.74
C GLN A 316 6.50 11.15 2.51
N GLY A 317 6.73 10.22 1.59
CA GLY A 317 7.41 10.51 0.33
C GLY A 317 6.57 11.48 -0.53
N ASP A 318 7.26 12.40 -1.20
CA ASP A 318 6.62 13.32 -2.18
C ASP A 318 6.24 12.63 -3.51
N GLY A 319 6.40 11.30 -3.59
CA GLY A 319 6.10 10.47 -4.76
C GLY A 319 7.05 10.66 -5.95
N ARG A 320 8.18 11.36 -5.79
CA ARG A 320 9.11 11.64 -6.90
C ARG A 320 9.77 10.41 -7.50
N GLU A 321 9.95 9.35 -6.70
CA GLU A 321 10.61 8.10 -7.11
C GLU A 321 9.61 6.96 -7.36
N ILE A 322 8.31 7.25 -7.44
CA ILE A 322 7.27 6.24 -7.68
C ILE A 322 7.12 6.02 -9.18
N ALA A 323 7.40 4.79 -9.60
CA ALA A 323 7.13 4.30 -10.95
C ALA A 323 5.87 3.42 -10.96
N GLU A 324 5.24 3.33 -12.11
CA GLU A 324 4.02 2.56 -12.34
C GLU A 324 4.23 1.48 -13.41
N ALA A 325 3.61 0.33 -13.22
CA ALA A 325 3.46 -0.69 -14.26
C ALA A 325 2.07 -1.29 -14.19
N ALA A 326 1.49 -1.51 -15.36
CA ALA A 326 0.20 -2.18 -15.52
C ALA A 326 0.37 -3.52 -16.22
N ARG A 327 -0.42 -4.52 -15.80
CA ARG A 327 -0.47 -5.83 -16.43
C ARG A 327 -1.90 -6.36 -16.47
N THR A 328 -2.40 -6.66 -17.67
CA THR A 328 -3.68 -7.35 -17.82
C THR A 328 -3.47 -8.85 -17.62
N LEU A 329 -4.24 -9.46 -16.72
CA LEU A 329 -4.19 -10.89 -16.45
C LEU A 329 -4.72 -11.67 -17.65
N LYS A 330 -4.12 -12.85 -17.89
CA LYS A 330 -4.58 -13.75 -18.96
C LYS A 330 -6.06 -14.12 -18.78
N PRO A 331 -6.83 -14.26 -19.87
CA PRO A 331 -8.25 -14.61 -19.81
C PRO A 331 -8.53 -15.90 -19.03
N GLU A 332 -7.63 -16.90 -19.13
CA GLU A 332 -7.74 -18.18 -18.43
C GLU A 332 -7.65 -17.98 -16.91
N LEU A 333 -6.71 -17.16 -16.45
CA LEU A 333 -6.54 -16.84 -15.03
C LEU A 333 -7.72 -16.03 -14.52
N SER A 334 -8.16 -15.02 -15.28
CA SER A 334 -9.33 -14.20 -14.95
C SER A 334 -10.60 -15.05 -14.84
N GLY A 335 -10.79 -15.99 -15.79
CA GLY A 335 -11.89 -16.93 -15.78
C GLY A 335 -11.86 -17.89 -14.59
N ALA A 336 -10.67 -18.43 -14.24
CA ALA A 336 -10.48 -19.31 -13.09
C ALA A 336 -10.77 -18.60 -11.77
N LEU A 337 -10.28 -17.36 -11.59
CA LEU A 337 -10.55 -16.52 -10.41
C LEU A 337 -12.05 -16.31 -10.20
N ARG A 338 -12.79 -15.92 -11.25
CA ARG A 338 -14.24 -15.74 -11.18
C ARG A 338 -14.98 -17.06 -10.94
N GLY A 339 -14.49 -18.16 -11.53
CA GLY A 339 -15.03 -19.51 -11.33
C GLY A 339 -14.94 -19.94 -9.87
N HIS A 340 -13.76 -19.78 -9.26
CA HIS A 340 -13.55 -20.10 -7.85
C HIS A 340 -14.33 -19.16 -6.92
N ALA A 341 -14.36 -17.85 -7.19
CA ALA A 341 -15.14 -16.90 -6.40
C ALA A 341 -16.63 -17.30 -6.36
N ARG A 342 -17.23 -17.61 -7.51
CA ARG A 342 -18.62 -18.10 -7.59
C ARG A 342 -18.82 -19.43 -6.86
N ARG A 343 -17.92 -20.41 -7.05
CA ARG A 343 -17.99 -21.71 -6.38
C ARG A 343 -17.96 -21.59 -4.86
N LEU A 344 -17.15 -20.67 -4.34
CA LEU A 344 -16.97 -20.47 -2.90
C LEU A 344 -17.99 -19.49 -2.29
N GLY A 345 -18.81 -18.82 -3.09
CA GLY A 345 -19.75 -17.79 -2.64
C GLY A 345 -19.05 -16.54 -2.10
N VAL A 346 -17.90 -16.17 -2.68
CA VAL A 346 -17.10 -15.01 -2.26
C VAL A 346 -16.93 -14.02 -3.42
N SER A 347 -16.51 -12.78 -3.12
CA SER A 347 -16.15 -11.80 -4.14
C SER A 347 -14.77 -12.08 -4.74
N ALA A 348 -14.54 -11.69 -6.00
CA ALA A 348 -13.22 -11.73 -6.61
C ALA A 348 -12.21 -10.85 -5.83
N ALA A 349 -12.69 -9.73 -5.26
CA ALA A 349 -11.89 -8.87 -4.39
C ALA A 349 -11.26 -9.66 -3.23
N SER A 350 -11.98 -10.60 -2.61
CA SER A 350 -11.46 -11.43 -1.52
C SER A 350 -10.26 -12.27 -1.95
N MET A 351 -10.28 -12.80 -3.18
CA MET A 351 -9.15 -13.55 -3.72
C MET A 351 -7.94 -12.65 -4.00
N MET A 352 -8.18 -11.42 -4.49
CA MET A 352 -7.12 -10.42 -4.71
C MET A 352 -6.46 -10.02 -3.38
N HIS A 353 -7.25 -9.85 -2.31
CA HIS A 353 -6.72 -9.56 -0.97
C HIS A 353 -5.85 -10.71 -0.44
N VAL A 354 -6.27 -11.98 -0.63
CA VAL A 354 -5.46 -13.14 -0.21
C VAL A 354 -4.14 -13.19 -0.97
N ALA A 355 -4.16 -13.01 -2.30
CA ALA A 355 -2.96 -12.99 -3.11
C ALA A 355 -2.03 -11.84 -2.69
N TRP A 356 -2.57 -10.64 -2.45
CA TRP A 356 -1.79 -9.50 -1.99
C TRP A 356 -1.16 -9.75 -0.61
N GLY A 357 -1.93 -10.25 0.36
CA GLY A 357 -1.41 -10.62 1.67
C GLY A 357 -0.30 -11.67 1.59
N LEU A 358 -0.39 -12.63 0.66
CA LEU A 358 0.67 -13.60 0.41
C LEU A 358 1.94 -12.93 -0.15
N VAL A 359 1.82 -12.01 -1.11
CA VAL A 359 2.95 -11.20 -1.62
C VAL A 359 3.61 -10.41 -0.50
N LEU A 360 2.80 -9.74 0.34
CA LEU A 360 3.31 -8.97 1.48
C LEU A 360 4.01 -9.85 2.52
N SER A 361 3.47 -11.04 2.79
CA SER A 361 4.12 -12.01 3.67
C SER A 361 5.52 -12.37 3.16
N ARG A 362 5.69 -12.59 1.86
CA ARG A 362 6.99 -12.95 1.26
C ARG A 362 7.97 -11.78 1.23
N THR A 363 7.48 -10.57 0.97
CA THR A 363 8.32 -9.36 0.86
C THR A 363 8.69 -8.72 2.20
N THR A 364 8.01 -9.13 3.28
CA THR A 364 8.34 -8.73 4.66
C THR A 364 9.02 -9.85 5.46
N GLY A 365 8.92 -11.11 5.03
CA GLY A 365 9.33 -12.29 5.81
C GLY A 365 8.38 -12.62 6.99
N ARG A 366 7.20 -12.00 7.04
CA ARG A 366 6.23 -12.15 8.14
C ARG A 366 5.07 -13.05 7.75
N GLN A 367 4.55 -13.82 8.72
CA GLN A 367 3.37 -14.67 8.52
C GLN A 367 2.06 -13.97 8.91
N ASP A 368 2.14 -12.84 9.57
CA ASP A 368 1.02 -11.99 9.98
C ASP A 368 1.27 -10.59 9.43
N VAL A 369 0.43 -10.17 8.49
CA VAL A 369 0.61 -8.92 7.75
C VAL A 369 -0.64 -8.06 7.83
N VAL A 370 -0.43 -6.74 7.86
CA VAL A 370 -1.49 -5.74 7.82
C VAL A 370 -1.25 -4.82 6.62
N PHE A 371 -2.28 -4.55 5.85
CA PHE A 371 -2.22 -3.62 4.73
C PHE A 371 -3.53 -2.83 4.62
N GLY A 372 -3.47 -1.67 3.98
CA GLY A 372 -4.65 -0.86 3.74
C GLY A 372 -5.48 -1.41 2.58
N THR A 373 -6.78 -1.44 2.74
CA THR A 373 -7.74 -1.62 1.64
C THR A 373 -8.54 -0.35 1.43
N VAL A 374 -8.74 0.03 0.17
CA VAL A 374 -9.59 1.16 -0.18
C VAL A 374 -11.04 0.68 -0.23
N LEU A 375 -11.90 1.31 0.58
CA LEU A 375 -13.35 1.08 0.60
C LEU A 375 -14.05 2.24 -0.08
N PHE A 376 -15.15 1.94 -0.77
CA PHE A 376 -15.84 2.95 -1.59
C PHE A 376 -16.90 3.76 -0.87
N GLY A 377 -17.17 3.52 0.43
CA GLY A 377 -18.04 4.32 1.29
C GLY A 377 -19.50 4.50 0.83
N ARG A 378 -19.88 3.90 -0.28
CA ARG A 378 -21.21 4.06 -0.89
C ARG A 378 -22.19 2.93 -0.54
N MET A 379 -21.71 1.86 0.10
CA MET A 379 -22.50 0.65 0.33
C MET A 379 -23.64 0.86 1.33
N GLN A 380 -23.47 1.74 2.31
CA GLN A 380 -24.47 2.05 3.32
C GLN A 380 -25.43 3.17 2.90
N GLY A 381 -25.16 3.88 1.81
CA GLY A 381 -25.94 5.05 1.34
C GLY A 381 -27.31 4.75 0.71
N GLY A 382 -27.72 3.48 0.60
CA GLY A 382 -28.98 3.08 -0.04
C GLY A 382 -28.97 3.23 -1.57
N ALA A 383 -30.11 2.99 -2.23
CA ALA A 383 -30.25 2.94 -3.70
C ALA A 383 -29.96 4.29 -4.42
N GLN A 384 -29.69 5.37 -3.68
CA GLN A 384 -29.43 6.71 -4.23
C GLN A 384 -27.98 7.18 -4.05
N SER A 385 -27.15 6.46 -3.30
CA SER A 385 -25.73 6.80 -3.07
C SER A 385 -24.92 6.88 -4.38
N ASP A 386 -25.39 6.20 -5.40
CA ASP A 386 -24.85 6.28 -6.76
C ASP A 386 -25.02 7.64 -7.44
N ARG A 387 -25.82 8.53 -6.90
CA ARG A 387 -26.15 9.86 -7.49
C ARG A 387 -25.41 11.02 -6.82
N SER A 388 -24.72 10.77 -5.73
CA SER A 388 -23.94 11.78 -5.01
C SER A 388 -22.53 11.83 -5.56
N LEU A 389 -22.01 13.05 -5.76
CA LEU A 389 -20.60 13.31 -6.03
C LEU A 389 -19.86 13.63 -4.72
N GLY A 390 -18.58 13.35 -4.65
CA GLY A 390 -17.75 13.67 -3.49
C GLY A 390 -16.63 12.67 -3.26
N LEU A 391 -15.93 12.84 -2.15
CA LEU A 391 -14.95 11.89 -1.65
C LEU A 391 -15.65 10.85 -0.76
N PHE A 392 -15.87 9.66 -1.30
CA PHE A 392 -16.49 8.56 -0.58
C PHE A 392 -15.50 7.49 -0.12
N ILE A 393 -14.30 7.46 -0.71
CA ILE A 393 -13.31 6.47 -0.37
C ILE A 393 -12.81 6.63 1.07
N ASN A 394 -12.49 5.50 1.69
CA ASN A 394 -11.75 5.45 2.95
C ASN A 394 -10.73 4.32 2.89
N THR A 395 -9.64 4.45 3.63
CA THR A 395 -8.59 3.43 3.72
C THR A 395 -8.58 2.84 5.11
N LEU A 396 -8.78 1.52 5.20
CA LEU A 396 -8.83 0.82 6.49
C LEU A 396 -7.92 -0.43 6.46
N PRO A 397 -7.41 -0.84 7.63
CA PRO A 397 -6.51 -1.99 7.72
C PRO A 397 -7.24 -3.32 7.54
N VAL A 398 -6.64 -4.20 6.74
CA VAL A 398 -6.95 -5.63 6.66
C VAL A 398 -5.76 -6.40 7.20
N ARG A 399 -6.01 -7.30 8.16
CA ARG A 399 -5.00 -8.21 8.73
C ARG A 399 -5.15 -9.58 8.11
N MET A 400 -4.04 -10.18 7.71
CA MET A 400 -4.00 -11.53 7.17
C MET A 400 -2.92 -12.37 7.86
N ARG A 401 -3.35 -13.52 8.39
CA ARG A 401 -2.45 -14.56 8.90
C ARG A 401 -2.27 -15.62 7.84
N VAL A 402 -1.05 -15.73 7.30
CA VAL A 402 -0.70 -16.65 6.22
C VAL A 402 -0.36 -18.05 6.77
N ALA A 403 0.23 -18.11 7.97
CA ALA A 403 0.59 -19.37 8.61
C ALA A 403 -0.63 -20.16 9.10
N GLN A 404 -0.54 -21.50 9.00
CA GLN A 404 -1.49 -22.45 9.56
C GLN A 404 -2.95 -22.25 9.11
N THR A 405 -3.15 -21.66 7.94
CA THR A 405 -4.48 -21.43 7.39
C THR A 405 -4.58 -22.10 6.02
N GLY A 406 -5.59 -22.93 5.82
CA GLY A 406 -5.84 -23.56 4.53
C GLY A 406 -6.26 -22.53 3.46
N VAL A 407 -5.92 -22.80 2.21
CA VAL A 407 -6.15 -21.88 1.09
C VAL A 407 -7.62 -21.46 0.98
N GLU A 408 -8.56 -22.41 0.98
CA GLU A 408 -10.00 -22.12 0.90
C GLU A 408 -10.49 -21.37 2.15
N ALA A 409 -10.02 -21.77 3.34
CA ALA A 409 -10.37 -21.13 4.59
C ALA A 409 -9.89 -19.67 4.63
N SER A 410 -8.69 -19.38 4.10
CA SER A 410 -8.15 -18.03 3.97
C SER A 410 -9.02 -17.15 3.08
N VAL A 411 -9.46 -17.66 1.94
CA VAL A 411 -10.34 -16.91 1.01
C VAL A 411 -11.70 -16.61 1.65
N LYS A 412 -12.33 -17.59 2.30
CA LYS A 412 -13.62 -17.41 3.00
C LYS A 412 -13.48 -16.50 4.22
N GLY A 413 -12.40 -16.65 5.00
CA GLY A 413 -12.11 -15.81 6.15
C GLY A 413 -11.88 -14.34 5.74
N THR A 414 -11.13 -14.11 4.67
CA THR A 414 -10.92 -12.76 4.12
C THR A 414 -12.22 -12.16 3.62
N HIS A 415 -13.09 -12.93 2.97
CA HIS A 415 -14.41 -12.47 2.53
C HIS A 415 -15.27 -12.01 3.71
N ALA A 416 -15.35 -12.82 4.77
CA ALA A 416 -16.07 -12.48 5.99
C ALA A 416 -15.49 -11.23 6.68
N GLN A 417 -14.15 -11.12 6.74
CA GLN A 417 -13.47 -9.96 7.31
C GLN A 417 -13.77 -8.67 6.53
N LEU A 418 -13.74 -8.72 5.19
CA LEU A 418 -14.08 -7.57 4.35
C LEU A 418 -15.55 -7.16 4.54
N ALA A 419 -16.48 -8.12 4.62
CA ALA A 419 -17.89 -7.85 4.90
C ALA A 419 -18.10 -7.20 6.28
N GLU A 420 -17.33 -7.64 7.31
CA GLU A 420 -17.35 -7.02 8.63
C GLU A 420 -16.74 -5.62 8.60
N LEU A 421 -15.61 -5.43 7.90
CA LEU A 421 -14.93 -4.15 7.76
C LEU A 421 -15.80 -3.10 7.06
N MET A 422 -16.61 -3.49 6.07
CA MET A 422 -17.55 -2.57 5.41
C MET A 422 -18.59 -1.97 6.37
N ARG A 423 -18.91 -2.63 7.49
CA ARG A 423 -19.76 -2.04 8.54
C ARG A 423 -19.06 -0.89 9.28
N HIS A 424 -17.75 -0.85 9.22
CA HIS A 424 -16.89 0.16 9.83
C HIS A 424 -16.25 1.08 8.77
N GLU A 425 -16.79 1.13 7.55
CA GLU A 425 -16.20 1.84 6.40
C GLU A 425 -15.96 3.35 6.65
N HIS A 426 -16.65 3.94 7.61
CA HIS A 426 -16.49 5.35 7.98
C HIS A 426 -15.55 5.58 9.18
N ALA A 427 -14.88 4.55 9.69
CA ALA A 427 -13.95 4.71 10.81
C ALA A 427 -12.70 5.53 10.41
N PRO A 428 -12.18 6.38 11.30
CA PRO A 428 -10.89 7.02 11.08
C PRO A 428 -9.73 6.02 11.07
N LEU A 429 -8.82 6.09 10.09
CA LEU A 429 -7.60 5.26 10.09
C LEU A 429 -6.75 5.47 11.34
N VAL A 430 -6.70 6.72 11.84
CA VAL A 430 -5.98 7.07 13.08
C VAL A 430 -6.54 6.30 14.29
N LEU A 431 -7.86 6.09 14.37
CA LEU A 431 -8.47 5.26 15.41
C LEU A 431 -8.02 3.80 15.30
N ALA A 432 -8.05 3.22 14.09
CA ALA A 432 -7.57 1.87 13.86
C ALA A 432 -6.09 1.70 14.26
N GLN A 433 -5.24 2.69 13.93
CA GLN A 433 -3.84 2.70 14.32
C GLN A 433 -3.66 2.75 15.84
N ARG A 434 -4.40 3.59 16.57
CA ARG A 434 -4.38 3.67 18.05
C ARG A 434 -4.81 2.37 18.73
N CYS A 435 -5.59 1.55 18.04
CA CYS A 435 -6.04 0.24 18.55
C CYS A 435 -4.97 -0.85 18.43
N SER A 436 -3.84 -0.58 17.79
CA SER A 436 -2.68 -1.49 17.70
C SER A 436 -1.62 -1.15 18.75
N GLY A 437 -0.63 -2.04 18.92
CA GLY A 437 0.58 -1.80 19.72
C GLY A 437 1.69 -1.05 18.96
N VAL A 438 1.49 -0.71 17.68
CA VAL A 438 2.49 0.01 16.88
C VAL A 438 2.60 1.46 17.37
N PRO A 439 3.82 2.00 17.60
CA PRO A 439 4.01 3.37 18.04
C PRO A 439 3.32 4.40 17.15
N ALA A 440 2.70 5.43 17.74
CA ALA A 440 1.85 6.40 17.03
C ALA A 440 2.55 7.14 15.88
N GLN A 441 3.89 7.26 15.91
CA GLN A 441 4.69 7.91 14.85
C GLN A 441 5.08 6.96 13.72
N THR A 442 4.80 5.66 13.86
CA THR A 442 5.11 4.64 12.87
C THR A 442 3.82 4.21 12.19
N PRO A 443 3.73 4.21 10.86
CA PRO A 443 2.52 3.75 10.18
C PRO A 443 2.29 2.26 10.45
N LEU A 444 1.04 1.87 10.68
CA LEU A 444 0.65 0.46 10.88
C LEU A 444 1.00 -0.41 9.65
N PHE A 445 0.90 0.18 8.46
CA PHE A 445 1.24 -0.43 7.18
C PHE A 445 1.70 0.62 6.18
N THR A 446 2.47 0.20 5.19
CA THR A 446 2.99 1.07 4.12
C THR A 446 2.57 0.62 2.73
N SER A 447 1.59 -0.28 2.64
CA SER A 447 1.07 -0.78 1.38
C SER A 447 -0.45 -0.72 1.32
N LEU A 448 -0.99 -0.48 0.11
CA LEU A 448 -2.42 -0.44 -0.19
C LEU A 448 -2.81 -1.49 -1.21
N LEU A 449 -4.05 -1.99 -1.09
CA LEU A 449 -4.77 -2.65 -2.16
C LEU A 449 -6.03 -1.85 -2.49
N ASN A 450 -6.16 -1.43 -3.75
CA ASN A 450 -7.32 -0.76 -4.28
C ASN A 450 -8.01 -1.65 -5.33
N TYR A 451 -9.17 -2.21 -4.99
CA TYR A 451 -9.96 -3.01 -5.94
C TYR A 451 -11.08 -2.14 -6.50
N ARG A 452 -11.05 -1.86 -7.81
CA ARG A 452 -12.02 -1.01 -8.50
C ARG A 452 -12.81 -1.82 -9.51
N TYR A 453 -14.12 -1.63 -9.52
CA TYR A 453 -14.95 -2.07 -10.63
C TYR A 453 -14.94 -0.99 -11.71
N SER A 454 -14.34 -1.28 -12.83
CA SER A 454 -14.24 -0.36 -13.96
C SER A 454 -14.97 -0.95 -15.15
N LYS A 455 -15.93 -0.20 -15.71
CA LYS A 455 -16.46 -0.56 -17.03
C LYS A 455 -15.31 -0.59 -18.04
N PRO A 456 -15.36 -1.51 -19.05
CA PRO A 456 -14.32 -1.54 -20.08
C PRO A 456 -14.12 -0.13 -20.64
N LYS A 457 -12.90 0.41 -20.50
CA LYS A 457 -12.56 1.71 -21.09
C LYS A 457 -12.74 1.58 -22.60
N VAL A 458 -13.84 2.08 -23.13
CA VAL A 458 -13.92 2.43 -24.55
C VAL A 458 -12.76 3.39 -24.76
N ALA A 459 -11.79 2.99 -25.57
CA ALA A 459 -10.48 3.59 -25.83
C ALA A 459 -10.28 4.98 -25.19
N ALA A 460 -9.53 5.03 -24.10
CA ALA A 460 -9.38 6.18 -23.19
C ALA A 460 -8.79 7.46 -23.83
N ALA A 461 -8.52 7.46 -25.12
CA ALA A 461 -7.96 8.60 -25.83
C ALA A 461 -9.01 9.69 -26.16
N HIS A 462 -10.29 9.37 -26.26
CA HIS A 462 -11.31 10.36 -26.64
C HIS A 462 -12.37 10.52 -25.55
N ILE A 463 -12.28 11.59 -24.78
CA ILE A 463 -13.28 11.94 -23.77
C ILE A 463 -14.61 12.31 -24.43
N ALA A 464 -14.58 13.07 -25.52
CA ALA A 464 -15.71 13.42 -26.38
C ALA A 464 -15.20 13.80 -27.78
N ASP A 465 -16.09 14.00 -28.76
CA ASP A 465 -15.67 14.49 -30.07
C ASP A 465 -14.93 15.82 -29.94
N GLY A 466 -13.67 15.84 -30.41
CA GLY A 466 -12.76 16.98 -30.32
C GLY A 466 -12.11 17.23 -28.95
N ILE A 467 -12.20 16.27 -28.00
CA ILE A 467 -11.45 16.29 -26.73
C ILE A 467 -10.65 15.00 -26.61
N GLU A 468 -9.37 15.13 -26.37
CA GLU A 468 -8.44 14.02 -26.18
C GLU A 468 -7.79 14.12 -24.80
N LEU A 469 -7.74 13.03 -24.05
CA LEU A 469 -6.94 12.92 -22.83
C LEU A 469 -5.53 12.51 -23.24
N LEU A 470 -4.58 13.39 -23.07
CA LEU A 470 -3.17 13.15 -23.40
C LEU A 470 -2.43 12.51 -22.25
N ASP A 471 -2.74 12.92 -21.01
CA ASP A 471 -2.07 12.47 -19.81
C ASP A 471 -2.95 12.64 -18.58
N GLY A 472 -2.74 11.79 -17.57
CA GLY A 472 -3.43 11.86 -16.28
C GLY A 472 -2.71 11.06 -15.22
N HIS A 473 -2.28 11.74 -14.16
CA HIS A 473 -1.54 11.12 -13.05
C HIS A 473 -2.36 11.12 -11.77
N GLU A 474 -2.70 9.92 -11.29
CA GLU A 474 -3.12 9.69 -9.92
C GLU A 474 -1.89 9.46 -9.05
N ARG A 475 -1.77 10.16 -7.96
CA ARG A 475 -0.65 10.03 -7.02
C ARG A 475 -1.10 9.33 -5.75
N THR A 476 -0.15 8.72 -5.08
CA THR A 476 -0.36 8.08 -3.78
C THR A 476 0.78 8.46 -2.84
N SER A 477 0.44 8.69 -1.57
CA SER A 477 1.44 8.88 -0.50
C SER A 477 2.04 7.56 -0.01
N TYR A 478 1.44 6.43 -0.38
CA TYR A 478 1.92 5.12 0.03
C TYR A 478 3.08 4.65 -0.85
N PRO A 479 4.18 4.16 -0.27
CA PRO A 479 5.38 3.74 -1.02
C PRO A 479 5.15 2.49 -1.86
N LEU A 480 4.08 1.74 -1.59
CA LEU A 480 3.66 0.58 -2.38
C LEU A 480 2.13 0.54 -2.49
N SER A 481 1.61 0.52 -3.70
CA SER A 481 0.19 0.29 -3.92
C SER A 481 -0.05 -0.71 -5.05
N MET A 482 -1.08 -1.52 -4.88
CA MET A 482 -1.60 -2.45 -5.89
C MET A 482 -3.04 -2.04 -6.19
N THR A 483 -3.31 -1.65 -7.42
CA THR A 483 -4.66 -1.43 -7.91
C THR A 483 -5.09 -2.62 -8.77
N VAL A 484 -6.31 -3.07 -8.58
CA VAL A 484 -6.95 -4.10 -9.40
C VAL A 484 -8.18 -3.51 -10.06
N ASP A 485 -8.12 -3.34 -11.37
CA ASP A 485 -9.26 -2.91 -12.19
C ASP A 485 -10.02 -4.15 -12.69
N ASP A 486 -11.26 -4.30 -12.24
CA ASP A 486 -12.16 -5.36 -12.65
C ASP A 486 -13.02 -4.88 -13.84
N HIS A 487 -12.75 -5.40 -15.03
CA HIS A 487 -13.43 -5.05 -16.29
C HIS A 487 -14.55 -6.05 -16.68
N GLU A 488 -15.18 -6.71 -15.71
CA GLU A 488 -16.21 -7.76 -15.91
C GLU A 488 -15.69 -9.06 -16.56
N ARG A 489 -14.80 -9.01 -17.51
CA ARG A 489 -14.20 -10.16 -18.20
C ARG A 489 -12.78 -10.42 -17.73
N ASP A 490 -11.98 -9.37 -17.71
CA ASP A 490 -10.56 -9.40 -17.42
C ASP A 490 -10.25 -8.57 -16.16
N PHE A 491 -9.08 -8.80 -15.60
CA PHE A 491 -8.52 -7.95 -14.54
C PHE A 491 -7.25 -7.30 -15.06
N THR A 492 -7.08 -6.02 -14.76
CA THR A 492 -5.80 -5.34 -14.90
C THR A 492 -5.24 -5.03 -13.52
N ILE A 493 -4.00 -5.44 -13.25
CA ILE A 493 -3.28 -5.10 -12.03
C ILE A 493 -2.30 -3.98 -12.33
N VAL A 494 -2.24 -2.99 -11.43
CA VAL A 494 -1.36 -1.82 -11.56
C VAL A 494 -0.59 -1.68 -10.27
N ALA A 495 0.73 -1.79 -10.34
CA ALA A 495 1.62 -1.57 -9.22
C ALA A 495 2.26 -0.18 -9.30
N LYS A 496 2.26 0.54 -8.16
CA LYS A 496 3.01 1.79 -7.98
C LYS A 496 3.99 1.58 -6.83
N VAL A 497 5.28 1.74 -7.11
CA VAL A 497 6.36 1.52 -6.12
C VAL A 497 7.61 2.28 -6.56
N CYS A 498 8.56 2.51 -5.66
CA CYS A 498 9.82 3.15 -6.04
C CYS A 498 10.54 2.33 -7.12
N GLU A 499 11.15 3.03 -8.08
CA GLU A 499 11.76 2.45 -9.30
C GLU A 499 12.80 1.36 -8.98
N ARG A 500 13.58 1.51 -7.92
CA ARG A 500 14.60 0.53 -7.50
C ARG A 500 14.04 -0.87 -7.16
N ILE A 501 12.76 -0.98 -6.78
CA ILE A 501 12.09 -2.26 -6.53
C ILE A 501 11.54 -2.83 -7.83
N GLY A 502 11.08 -1.95 -8.73
CA GLY A 502 10.51 -2.27 -10.02
C GLY A 502 9.02 -2.62 -9.93
N PRO A 503 8.13 -1.77 -10.47
CA PRO A 503 6.68 -2.04 -10.43
C PRO A 503 6.30 -3.27 -11.25
N GLN A 504 7.02 -3.59 -12.33
CA GLN A 504 6.83 -4.81 -13.12
C GLN A 504 7.02 -6.06 -12.26
N ARG A 505 8.06 -6.08 -11.42
CA ARG A 505 8.33 -7.19 -10.50
C ARG A 505 7.18 -7.37 -9.49
N VAL A 506 6.62 -6.29 -8.98
CA VAL A 506 5.46 -6.35 -8.06
C VAL A 506 4.22 -6.93 -8.76
N CYS A 507 3.97 -6.54 -10.03
CA CYS A 507 2.91 -7.15 -10.84
C CYS A 507 3.17 -8.65 -11.07
N GLU A 508 4.40 -9.07 -11.33
CA GLU A 508 4.76 -10.49 -11.51
C GLU A 508 4.52 -11.32 -10.24
N LEU A 509 4.92 -10.79 -9.08
CA LEU A 509 4.65 -11.43 -7.79
C LEU A 509 3.14 -11.60 -7.55
N MET A 510 2.35 -10.56 -7.85
CA MET A 510 0.90 -10.60 -7.70
C MET A 510 0.25 -11.60 -8.67
N GLU A 511 0.62 -11.58 -9.97
CA GLU A 511 0.11 -12.53 -10.96
C GLU A 511 0.42 -13.97 -10.56
N LEU A 512 1.66 -14.24 -10.15
CA LEU A 512 2.07 -15.58 -9.70
C LEU A 512 1.32 -16.02 -8.44
N ALA A 513 1.11 -15.10 -7.47
CA ALA A 513 0.29 -15.40 -6.29
C ALA A 513 -1.13 -15.81 -6.67
N LEU A 514 -1.74 -15.12 -7.65
CA LEU A 514 -3.08 -15.45 -8.16
C LEU A 514 -3.09 -16.78 -8.92
N GLU A 515 -2.07 -17.08 -9.71
CA GLU A 515 -1.93 -18.39 -10.40
C GLU A 515 -1.80 -19.54 -9.38
N GLN A 516 -0.95 -19.37 -8.37
CA GLN A 516 -0.76 -20.40 -7.33
C GLN A 516 -2.03 -20.59 -6.50
N LEU A 517 -2.70 -19.49 -6.14
CA LEU A 517 -3.97 -19.52 -5.41
C LEU A 517 -5.05 -20.31 -6.17
N THR A 518 -5.25 -20.02 -7.47
CA THR A 518 -6.23 -20.73 -8.31
C THR A 518 -5.88 -22.19 -8.51
N ARG A 519 -4.59 -22.51 -8.69
CA ARG A 519 -4.09 -23.88 -8.80
C ARG A 519 -4.35 -24.66 -7.51
N ALA A 520 -4.02 -24.07 -6.35
CA ALA A 520 -4.23 -24.69 -5.05
C ALA A 520 -5.71 -24.91 -4.74
N LEU A 521 -6.58 -23.93 -5.05
CA LEU A 521 -8.03 -24.07 -4.90
C LEU A 521 -8.62 -25.20 -5.76
N SER A 522 -7.97 -25.55 -6.88
CA SER A 522 -8.37 -26.65 -7.75
C SER A 522 -7.83 -28.00 -7.27
N ALA A 523 -6.57 -28.07 -6.86
CA ALA A 523 -5.84 -29.31 -6.59
C ALA A 523 -5.82 -29.70 -5.10
N ASN A 524 -5.67 -28.73 -4.19
CA ASN A 524 -5.58 -28.97 -2.75
C ASN A 524 -6.12 -27.75 -1.97
N PRO A 525 -7.45 -27.54 -1.93
CA PRO A 525 -8.05 -26.38 -1.26
C PRO A 525 -7.80 -26.33 0.26
N GLY A 526 -7.52 -27.46 0.87
CA GLY A 526 -7.15 -27.57 2.30
C GLY A 526 -5.67 -27.38 2.57
N GLY A 527 -4.80 -27.33 1.54
CA GLY A 527 -3.36 -27.08 1.69
C GLY A 527 -3.06 -25.74 2.34
N GLU A 528 -1.90 -25.62 2.97
CA GLU A 528 -1.53 -24.40 3.66
C GLU A 528 -1.25 -23.25 2.70
N LEU A 529 -1.80 -22.06 3.00
CA LEU A 529 -1.55 -20.84 2.20
C LEU A 529 -0.06 -20.48 2.21
N ALA A 530 0.63 -20.75 3.31
CA ALA A 530 2.06 -20.52 3.48
C ALA A 530 2.95 -21.36 2.55
N GLU A 531 2.46 -22.44 1.96
CA GLU A 531 3.23 -23.28 1.03
C GLU A 531 3.23 -22.73 -0.41
N LEU A 532 2.36 -21.78 -0.72
CA LEU A 532 2.29 -21.22 -2.07
C LEU A 532 3.54 -20.40 -2.39
N ASP A 533 4.21 -20.80 -3.47
CA ASP A 533 5.43 -20.14 -3.93
C ASP A 533 5.10 -18.98 -4.89
N VAL A 534 5.52 -17.79 -4.53
CA VAL A 534 5.32 -16.57 -5.35
C VAL A 534 6.61 -16.04 -5.95
N LEU A 535 7.74 -16.77 -5.81
CA LEU A 535 9.01 -16.34 -6.37
C LEU A 535 9.06 -16.65 -7.88
N PRO A 536 9.25 -15.63 -8.74
CA PRO A 536 9.39 -15.84 -10.19
C PRO A 536 10.55 -16.82 -10.50
N ALA A 537 10.34 -17.71 -11.48
CA ALA A 537 11.32 -18.73 -11.86
C ALA A 537 12.67 -18.13 -12.26
N ALA A 538 12.65 -16.97 -12.91
CA ALA A 538 13.87 -16.27 -13.29
C ALA A 538 14.67 -15.79 -12.07
N GLU A 539 14.00 -15.21 -11.06
CA GLU A 539 14.64 -14.80 -9.79
C GLU A 539 15.18 -16.01 -9.04
N ARG A 540 14.41 -17.11 -8.98
CA ARG A 540 14.86 -18.37 -8.37
C ARG A 540 16.13 -18.87 -9.04
N THR A 541 16.16 -18.92 -10.37
CA THR A 541 17.34 -19.34 -11.13
C THR A 541 18.52 -18.42 -10.87
N GLN A 542 18.30 -17.11 -10.82
CA GLN A 542 19.37 -16.15 -10.56
C GLN A 542 19.98 -16.33 -9.15
N VAL A 543 19.13 -16.49 -8.12
CA VAL A 543 19.61 -16.67 -6.73
C VAL A 543 20.30 -18.01 -6.54
N LEU A 544 19.74 -19.10 -7.09
CA LEU A 544 20.26 -20.45 -6.87
C LEU A 544 21.45 -20.79 -7.76
N HIS A 545 21.51 -20.26 -8.97
CA HIS A 545 22.51 -20.62 -9.97
C HIS A 545 23.34 -19.42 -10.42
N GLY A 546 22.72 -18.34 -10.94
CA GLY A 546 23.46 -17.23 -11.53
C GLY A 546 24.45 -16.58 -10.56
N TRP A 547 24.04 -16.30 -9.33
CA TRP A 547 24.94 -15.72 -8.31
C TRP A 547 25.94 -16.73 -7.74
N ASN A 548 25.72 -18.02 -7.97
CA ASN A 548 26.59 -19.12 -7.53
C ASN A 548 27.47 -19.68 -8.66
N GLU A 549 27.47 -19.06 -9.85
CA GLU A 549 28.40 -19.40 -10.93
C GLU A 549 29.82 -18.91 -10.59
N THR A 550 30.35 -19.39 -9.47
CA THR A 550 31.69 -19.04 -8.97
C THR A 550 32.75 -20.04 -9.40
N GLY A 551 32.36 -21.02 -10.21
CA GLY A 551 33.28 -22.07 -10.71
C GLY A 551 34.45 -21.50 -11.51
N ARG A 552 35.66 -21.70 -11.06
CA ARG A 552 36.88 -21.33 -11.78
C ARG A 552 37.76 -22.55 -11.98
N ALA A 553 38.42 -22.62 -13.12
CA ALA A 553 39.42 -23.64 -13.34
C ALA A 553 40.61 -23.39 -12.40
N TYR A 554 41.01 -24.40 -11.67
CA TYR A 554 42.20 -24.41 -10.84
C TYR A 554 42.91 -25.76 -10.98
N ALA A 555 44.17 -25.84 -10.59
CA ALA A 555 44.98 -27.05 -10.65
C ALA A 555 44.50 -28.04 -9.55
N ARG A 556 43.53 -28.91 -9.87
CA ARG A 556 42.90 -29.87 -8.92
C ARG A 556 43.86 -30.92 -8.38
N ASP A 557 44.84 -31.29 -9.18
CA ASP A 557 45.79 -32.37 -8.89
C ASP A 557 47.08 -31.85 -8.23
N ALA A 558 47.21 -30.55 -8.01
CA ALA A 558 48.37 -29.96 -7.36
C ALA A 558 48.09 -29.71 -5.87
N CYS A 559 49.02 -30.13 -5.02
CA CYS A 559 49.03 -29.80 -3.60
C CYS A 559 49.43 -28.32 -3.41
N LEU A 560 49.03 -27.71 -2.26
CA LEU A 560 49.35 -26.31 -1.95
C LEU A 560 50.86 -26.01 -1.97
N HIS A 561 51.70 -26.91 -1.45
CA HIS A 561 53.15 -26.72 -1.49
C HIS A 561 53.71 -26.79 -2.92
N GLN A 562 53.11 -27.57 -3.83
CA GLN A 562 53.52 -27.62 -5.26
C GLN A 562 53.17 -26.31 -5.99
N LEU A 563 52.02 -25.68 -5.67
CA LEU A 563 51.66 -24.36 -6.17
C LEU A 563 52.65 -23.29 -5.69
N PHE A 564 53.08 -23.39 -4.41
CA PHE A 564 54.13 -22.54 -3.88
C PHE A 564 55.46 -22.75 -4.60
N GLU A 565 55.91 -24.01 -4.79
CA GLU A 565 57.13 -24.34 -5.53
C GLU A 565 57.13 -23.86 -6.97
N ALA A 566 55.97 -23.95 -7.63
CA ALA A 566 55.78 -23.37 -8.96
C ALA A 566 55.94 -21.83 -8.95
N GLN A 567 55.52 -21.18 -7.86
CA GLN A 567 55.74 -19.73 -7.70
C GLN A 567 57.21 -19.40 -7.42
N VAL A 568 57.89 -20.20 -6.57
CA VAL A 568 59.34 -20.07 -6.34
C VAL A 568 60.10 -20.11 -7.67
N SER A 569 59.74 -21.07 -8.55
CA SER A 569 60.36 -21.18 -9.87
C SER A 569 60.11 -19.99 -10.80
N ARG A 570 58.96 -19.34 -10.66
CA ARG A 570 58.58 -18.18 -11.51
C ARG A 570 59.22 -16.87 -11.05
N THR A 571 59.27 -16.64 -9.72
CA THR A 571 59.70 -15.37 -9.13
C THR A 571 60.57 -15.60 -7.89
N PRO A 572 61.76 -16.22 -8.04
CA PRO A 572 62.62 -16.68 -6.95
C PRO A 572 63.01 -15.57 -5.97
N GLU A 573 63.35 -14.38 -6.48
CA GLU A 573 63.86 -13.27 -5.71
C GLU A 573 62.75 -12.32 -5.19
N ALA A 574 61.49 -12.55 -5.59
CA ALA A 574 60.40 -11.72 -5.07
C ALA A 574 60.17 -12.00 -3.58
N ALA A 575 59.69 -10.99 -2.87
CA ALA A 575 59.33 -11.12 -1.47
C ALA A 575 58.15 -12.10 -1.33
N ALA A 576 58.33 -13.17 -0.56
CA ALA A 576 57.32 -14.18 -0.25
C ALA A 576 56.66 -13.90 1.12
N VAL A 577 57.41 -13.46 2.10
CA VAL A 577 56.92 -13.13 3.48
C VAL A 577 57.64 -11.86 3.94
N ILE A 578 56.83 -10.93 4.50
CA ILE A 578 57.31 -9.72 5.16
C ILE A 578 56.70 -9.72 6.56
N CYS A 579 57.56 -9.67 7.58
CA CYS A 579 57.11 -9.64 8.98
C CYS A 579 57.99 -8.66 9.75
N GLY A 580 57.49 -7.47 10.09
CA GLY A 580 58.29 -6.40 10.67
C GLY A 580 59.42 -5.99 9.73
N ASP A 581 60.67 -6.06 10.19
CA ASP A 581 61.87 -5.76 9.41
C ASP A 581 62.46 -6.97 8.67
N GLU A 582 61.87 -8.16 8.87
CA GLU A 582 62.35 -9.39 8.19
C GLU A 582 61.57 -9.60 6.91
N THR A 583 62.33 -9.73 5.80
CA THR A 583 61.77 -10.06 4.49
C THR A 583 62.45 -11.29 3.97
N LEU A 584 61.68 -12.32 3.59
CA LEU A 584 62.19 -13.51 2.88
C LEU A 584 61.75 -13.52 1.43
N SER A 585 62.68 -13.84 0.56
CA SER A 585 62.34 -14.18 -0.82
C SER A 585 61.65 -15.55 -0.91
N TYR A 586 61.00 -15.83 -2.05
CA TYR A 586 60.46 -17.15 -2.34
C TYR A 586 61.51 -18.24 -2.21
N THR A 587 62.73 -18.00 -2.70
CA THR A 587 63.89 -18.92 -2.59
C THR A 587 64.27 -19.16 -1.17
N ASP A 588 64.38 -18.13 -0.33
CA ASP A 588 64.78 -18.27 1.06
C ASP A 588 63.75 -19.06 1.89
N LEU A 589 62.45 -18.73 1.71
CA LEU A 589 61.35 -19.41 2.38
C LEU A 589 61.30 -20.88 1.94
N ASP A 590 61.45 -21.15 0.65
CA ASP A 590 61.49 -22.51 0.13
C ASP A 590 62.64 -23.33 0.70
N ALA A 591 63.86 -22.76 0.76
CA ALA A 591 65.03 -23.40 1.33
C ALA A 591 64.86 -23.69 2.83
N ARG A 592 64.28 -22.74 3.60
CA ARG A 592 63.99 -22.96 5.02
C ARG A 592 62.93 -24.05 5.19
N ALA A 593 61.84 -24.02 4.43
CA ALA A 593 60.77 -25.02 4.47
C ALA A 593 61.27 -26.43 4.08
N ASN A 594 62.11 -26.51 3.02
CA ASN A 594 62.71 -27.78 2.58
C ASN A 594 63.60 -28.42 3.69
N ARG A 595 64.49 -27.63 4.32
CA ARG A 595 65.30 -28.15 5.46
C ARG A 595 64.46 -28.71 6.58
N LEU A 596 63.43 -27.96 6.97
CA LEU A 596 62.53 -28.42 8.05
C LEU A 596 61.66 -29.60 7.60
N ALA A 597 61.22 -29.65 6.37
CA ALA A 597 60.46 -30.78 5.81
C ALA A 597 61.30 -32.08 5.82
N HIS A 598 62.60 -32.01 5.43
CA HIS A 598 63.51 -33.16 5.50
C HIS A 598 63.70 -33.62 6.95
N TYR A 599 63.84 -32.70 7.90
CA TYR A 599 63.91 -33.04 9.31
C TYR A 599 62.63 -33.77 9.78
N LEU A 600 61.46 -33.22 9.46
CA LEU A 600 60.16 -33.80 9.82
C LEU A 600 59.97 -35.19 9.23
N ARG A 601 60.35 -35.40 8.00
CA ARG A 601 60.35 -36.74 7.36
C ARG A 601 61.27 -37.70 8.07
N GLY A 602 62.47 -37.26 8.50
CA GLY A 602 63.40 -38.06 9.32
C GLY A 602 62.83 -38.46 10.68
N GLN A 603 61.85 -37.68 11.19
CA GLN A 603 61.08 -37.98 12.42
C GLN A 603 59.81 -38.80 12.16
N GLY A 604 59.62 -39.30 10.93
CA GLY A 604 58.51 -40.17 10.57
C GLY A 604 57.23 -39.43 10.08
N VAL A 605 57.31 -38.12 9.82
CA VAL A 605 56.17 -37.39 9.23
C VAL A 605 55.97 -37.80 7.80
N GLY A 606 54.78 -38.19 7.43
CA GLY A 606 54.35 -38.59 6.09
C GLY A 606 52.85 -38.32 5.90
N PRO A 607 52.24 -38.91 4.86
CA PRO A 607 50.81 -38.69 4.57
C PRO A 607 49.95 -38.90 5.80
N ASP A 608 49.02 -37.95 6.02
CA ASP A 608 48.06 -37.88 7.12
C ASP A 608 48.65 -37.80 8.56
N THR A 609 50.01 -37.72 8.67
CA THR A 609 50.64 -37.50 9.95
C THR A 609 50.35 -36.08 10.44
N ARG A 610 49.68 -35.95 11.59
CA ARG A 610 49.35 -34.67 12.20
C ARG A 610 50.56 -34.09 12.93
N VAL A 611 50.88 -32.84 12.60
CA VAL A 611 51.95 -32.06 13.23
C VAL A 611 51.35 -30.81 13.87
N GLY A 612 51.51 -30.63 15.15
CA GLY A 612 51.09 -29.41 15.84
C GLY A 612 51.95 -28.22 15.44
N LEU A 613 51.30 -27.07 15.25
CA LEU A 613 51.95 -25.82 14.88
C LEU A 613 51.66 -24.77 15.97
N ALA A 614 52.48 -24.74 17.01
CA ALA A 614 52.37 -23.84 18.17
C ALA A 614 53.37 -22.68 18.01
N LEU A 615 53.16 -21.86 16.97
CA LEU A 615 54.03 -20.76 16.62
C LEU A 615 53.26 -19.43 16.57
N GLY A 616 53.88 -18.38 17.01
CA GLY A 616 53.39 -17.03 16.80
C GLY A 616 53.34 -16.65 15.33
N ARG A 617 52.56 -15.61 14.99
CA ARG A 617 52.47 -15.11 13.62
C ARG A 617 53.79 -14.51 13.18
N GLY A 618 54.48 -15.18 12.26
CA GLY A 618 55.81 -14.80 11.81
C GLY A 618 56.32 -15.68 10.69
N VAL A 619 57.60 -15.48 10.38
CA VAL A 619 58.32 -16.19 9.33
C VAL A 619 58.42 -17.71 9.66
N GLU A 620 58.60 -18.03 10.94
CA GLU A 620 58.70 -19.40 11.44
C GLU A 620 57.35 -20.16 11.25
N MET A 621 56.23 -19.49 11.46
CA MET A 621 54.91 -20.08 11.24
C MET A 621 54.71 -20.45 9.74
N MET A 622 55.04 -19.55 8.86
CA MET A 622 54.95 -19.80 7.39
C MET A 622 55.90 -20.90 6.94
N THR A 623 57.14 -20.87 7.46
CA THR A 623 58.14 -21.93 7.24
C THR A 623 57.66 -23.30 7.73
N GLY A 624 57.13 -23.35 8.96
CA GLY A 624 56.60 -24.55 9.57
C GLY A 624 55.39 -25.14 8.82
N LEU A 625 54.47 -24.28 8.42
CA LEU A 625 53.30 -24.66 7.65
C LEU A 625 53.69 -25.31 6.31
N LEU A 626 54.52 -24.62 5.53
CA LEU A 626 55.02 -25.16 4.25
C LEU A 626 55.84 -26.44 4.44
N ALA A 627 56.70 -26.51 5.49
CA ALA A 627 57.50 -27.69 5.76
C ALA A 627 56.66 -28.93 6.10
N ILE A 628 55.60 -28.76 6.87
CA ILE A 628 54.67 -29.86 7.21
C ILE A 628 54.01 -30.38 5.93
N LEU A 629 53.48 -29.46 5.08
CA LEU A 629 52.89 -29.85 3.80
C LEU A 629 53.88 -30.53 2.86
N LYS A 630 55.12 -30.02 2.77
CA LYS A 630 56.18 -30.61 1.96
C LYS A 630 56.62 -31.99 2.52
N ALA A 631 56.55 -32.22 3.81
CA ALA A 631 56.80 -33.54 4.40
C ALA A 631 55.66 -34.52 4.14
N GLY A 632 54.53 -34.07 3.63
CA GLY A 632 53.33 -34.87 3.41
C GLY A 632 52.39 -34.87 4.63
N GLY A 633 52.72 -34.17 5.71
CA GLY A 633 51.92 -34.09 6.94
C GLY A 633 50.74 -33.13 6.85
N ALA A 634 49.89 -33.22 7.87
CA ALA A 634 48.79 -32.31 8.08
C ALA A 634 49.07 -31.41 9.32
N TYR A 635 49.03 -30.11 9.16
CA TYR A 635 49.25 -29.20 10.29
C TYR A 635 48.01 -29.04 11.16
N VAL A 636 48.22 -28.95 12.47
CA VAL A 636 47.19 -28.64 13.48
C VAL A 636 47.56 -27.33 14.13
N PRO A 637 46.82 -26.24 13.83
CA PRO A 637 47.10 -24.94 14.44
C PRO A 637 46.89 -24.96 15.95
N LEU A 638 47.89 -24.55 16.70
CA LEU A 638 47.87 -24.44 18.17
C LEU A 638 48.29 -22.97 18.49
N ASP A 639 47.31 -22.07 18.57
CA ASP A 639 47.60 -20.68 18.91
C ASP A 639 48.06 -20.55 20.37
N PRO A 640 49.29 -20.09 20.64
CA PRO A 640 49.78 -19.90 22.00
C PRO A 640 48.94 -19.00 22.89
N GLY A 641 48.11 -18.12 22.29
CA GLY A 641 47.19 -17.23 22.98
C GLY A 641 45.89 -17.89 23.45
N TYR A 642 45.63 -19.16 23.10
CA TYR A 642 44.43 -19.86 23.56
C TYR A 642 44.53 -20.24 25.06
N ALA A 643 43.35 -20.24 25.71
CA ALA A 643 43.28 -20.77 27.09
C ALA A 643 43.76 -22.23 27.15
N SER A 644 44.43 -22.59 28.23
CA SER A 644 45.02 -23.90 28.42
C SER A 644 44.04 -25.07 28.21
N GLU A 645 42.79 -24.92 28.66
CA GLU A 645 41.76 -25.94 28.44
C GLU A 645 41.47 -26.18 26.94
N ARG A 646 41.44 -25.11 26.15
CA ARG A 646 41.21 -25.20 24.71
C ARG A 646 42.37 -25.85 23.97
N LEU A 647 43.61 -25.49 24.34
CA LEU A 647 44.81 -26.13 23.76
C LEU A 647 44.84 -27.62 24.11
N ARG A 648 44.52 -27.98 25.37
CA ARG A 648 44.45 -29.37 25.80
C ARG A 648 43.40 -30.14 25.00
N ALA A 649 42.21 -29.60 24.85
CA ALA A 649 41.14 -30.24 24.07
C ALA A 649 41.56 -30.49 22.61
N ILE A 650 42.25 -29.50 21.96
CA ILE A 650 42.74 -29.67 20.60
C ILE A 650 43.83 -30.74 20.53
N LEU A 651 44.76 -30.77 21.47
CA LEU A 651 45.84 -31.77 21.52
C LEU A 651 45.30 -33.19 21.79
N ASP A 652 44.37 -33.35 22.71
CA ASP A 652 43.74 -34.62 23.05
C ASP A 652 42.93 -35.20 21.87
N ASP A 653 42.24 -34.33 21.13
CA ASP A 653 41.47 -34.72 19.96
C ASP A 653 42.40 -35.05 18.78
N SER A 654 43.29 -34.11 18.41
CA SER A 654 44.14 -34.22 17.22
C SER A 654 45.30 -35.18 17.38
N ARG A 655 45.86 -35.36 18.58
CA ARG A 655 47.00 -36.22 18.91
C ARG A 655 48.15 -36.07 17.91
N PRO A 656 48.74 -34.87 17.76
CA PRO A 656 49.81 -34.70 16.83
C PRO A 656 51.03 -35.50 17.20
N ALA A 657 51.71 -36.12 16.21
CA ALA A 657 52.90 -36.91 16.42
C ALA A 657 54.10 -36.09 16.89
N ILE A 658 54.16 -34.83 16.40
CA ILE A 658 55.19 -33.85 16.68
C ILE A 658 54.53 -32.48 16.82
N VAL A 659 55.09 -31.60 17.65
CA VAL A 659 54.67 -30.20 17.74
C VAL A 659 55.86 -29.31 17.45
N LEU A 660 55.72 -28.42 16.47
CA LEU A 660 56.62 -27.31 16.25
C LEU A 660 56.22 -26.14 17.12
N ALA A 661 57.13 -25.64 17.94
CA ALA A 661 56.86 -24.54 18.87
C ALA A 661 58.01 -23.53 18.90
N ASP A 662 57.66 -22.27 18.98
CA ASP A 662 58.57 -21.20 19.38
C ASP A 662 58.61 -21.06 20.91
N ALA A 663 59.24 -20.02 21.43
CA ALA A 663 59.33 -19.80 22.87
C ALA A 663 57.95 -19.59 23.51
N ALA A 664 57.03 -18.86 22.85
CA ALA A 664 55.67 -18.63 23.34
C ALA A 664 54.83 -19.92 23.28
N GLY A 665 54.92 -20.64 22.17
CA GLY A 665 54.25 -21.95 22.01
C GLY A 665 54.73 -22.97 23.01
N ARG A 666 56.05 -23.03 23.30
CA ARG A 666 56.62 -23.89 24.33
C ARG A 666 56.07 -23.56 25.71
N THR A 667 56.10 -22.26 26.07
CA THR A 667 55.53 -21.82 27.37
C THR A 667 54.06 -22.22 27.51
N ALA A 668 53.25 -22.04 26.46
CA ALA A 668 51.84 -22.43 26.47
C ALA A 668 51.65 -23.95 26.62
N LEU A 669 52.50 -24.76 25.96
CA LEU A 669 52.44 -26.21 26.04
C LEU A 669 52.94 -26.73 27.39
N ASP A 670 54.02 -26.15 27.94
CA ASP A 670 54.54 -26.52 29.28
C ASP A 670 53.51 -26.25 30.39
N ALA A 671 52.71 -25.20 30.25
CA ALA A 671 51.58 -24.89 31.16
C ALA A 671 50.45 -25.94 31.11
N LEU A 672 50.42 -26.82 30.11
CA LEU A 672 49.47 -27.94 30.03
C LEU A 672 49.97 -29.21 30.78
N ALA A 673 51.30 -29.31 31.02
CA ALA A 673 51.92 -30.48 31.66
C ALA A 673 51.92 -30.38 33.20
N GLY A 674 51.65 -29.21 33.75
CA GLY A 674 51.46 -28.98 35.19
C GLY A 674 50.00 -28.96 35.56
#